data_94359f256595f34d9c0cf95abe8f12a1
#
_entry.id   94359f256595f34d9c0cf95abe8f12a1
#
_cell.length_a   1.000
_cell.length_b   1.000
_cell.length_c   1.000
_cell.angle_alpha   90.00
_cell.angle_beta   90.00
_cell.angle_gamma   90.00
#
_symmetry.space_group_name_H-M   'P 1'
#
loop_
_entity.id
_entity.type
_entity.pdbx_description
1 polymer ?
#
loop_
_entity_poly.entity_id
_entity_poly.type
_entity_poly.pdbx_seq_one_letter_code
_entity_poly.pdbx_strand_id
1 'polypeptide(L)'
;MNYPGYTLVRREDCPEQHGVLTVLNHDVSGATVLLVENEDTNKAFGIGFGTFPSDDTGVFHILEHSVLAGSEKYPVTSPFLQLLKSSMASFLNAMTFPDKTVYPFATPNETDFRNLMDVYLNAVFCPLAMVDKAVFEQEGWHRDADGTVSGVVYNEMQGALASPDAQLQNALERAMFPDTAYGFVSGGDPASIPALTYEKYQRVYRRHYSADNCCITLYGKMDMAEKLAFLDEHYLSRMPKGTSRPRLTVQDQQNGVRVHIPYYTENPEPDQVQCALAWYTGAFADRERQLGVEILLDALLGTNQSPLKAALLEQKLGADIDIGFDDSTLQPTLELVLRGATAETAPKFAAGVKQAVTDLLAGGIPEELLLASLNAMEFASLERPGSLPDGVLDAIYAATGWLHTGDPALLLHTDKLFASLREKLSTGWFNDLLKDLLLAEPVQVIQTPALPKKDEEDATPARNDGKLVLDHPLTVADLGDGDRSAAGTVEPLAGAELLHHPSKGSLYLNFYYDLGECTPEEVQYLDLLTDILDELDTPEHTARELQTQRATWLGNSMACVSFWTGRQEGSPCHAKLTWNMSLLERNLDKAIALGSEYLYKTCLTGPKAEEAFARVLSQQKLNMEQQFIRQGNQYAAVRAAAHYSVEYALSERCSGVTGYHFLCNLLEQADWAAMGKKLEAVREKVLNHAALTVSLHGSEEALAKLRALLPGSAFAAQGRTAAKPYTEVLTAPVNEAFIIDGGVNYDILTWPMERQADRRVLARIMSYEYLWHNIREVGGAYGTGMLTRAQTEGLYTYRDPHLTESYETFAKAPEVLAGREYTEKDLTEFIVGAVSEMDSPKKPNAEAKELDRRYFCGITDAMLAADRKAMYSVTAETIRAQAADLADRMANATRVAFGSKDAVEAGKQLFDRIETL
;
A
#
# COMPACT_ATOMS: atom_id res chain seq x y z
N MET A 1 -24.47 31.44 1.13
CA MET A 1 -23.07 31.89 1.25
C MET A 1 -22.69 32.56 -0.06
N ASN A 2 -21.88 33.58 -0.03
CA ASN A 2 -21.35 34.22 -1.24
C ASN A 2 -19.86 33.80 -1.36
N TYR A 3 -19.47 33.37 -2.54
CA TYR A 3 -18.08 32.97 -2.83
C TYR A 3 -17.52 33.96 -3.89
N PRO A 4 -16.93 35.09 -3.46
CA PRO A 4 -16.40 36.07 -4.40
C PRO A 4 -15.42 35.45 -5.40
N GLY A 5 -15.57 35.74 -6.69
CA GLY A 5 -14.76 35.17 -7.76
C GLY A 5 -15.18 33.78 -8.23
N TYR A 6 -16.25 33.21 -7.63
CA TYR A 6 -16.74 31.87 -7.96
C TYR A 6 -18.23 31.83 -8.17
N THR A 7 -18.65 31.09 -9.17
CA THR A 7 -20.05 30.74 -9.42
C THR A 7 -20.39 29.42 -8.72
N LEU A 8 -21.41 29.44 -7.85
CA LEU A 8 -21.92 28.24 -7.18
C LEU A 8 -22.65 27.34 -8.19
N VAL A 9 -22.22 26.10 -8.34
CA VAL A 9 -22.86 25.08 -9.17
C VAL A 9 -23.86 24.28 -8.34
N ARG A 10 -23.41 23.75 -7.17
CA ARG A 10 -24.22 22.91 -6.29
C ARG A 10 -23.70 23.02 -4.86
N ARG A 11 -24.62 22.93 -3.89
CA ARG A 11 -24.31 22.73 -2.46
C ARG A 11 -25.32 21.73 -1.90
N GLU A 12 -24.85 20.70 -1.23
CA GLU A 12 -25.66 19.61 -0.70
C GLU A 12 -25.05 18.98 0.54
N ASP A 13 -25.92 18.42 1.40
CA ASP A 13 -25.47 17.60 2.52
C ASP A 13 -24.98 16.24 1.98
N CYS A 14 -23.87 15.74 2.52
CA CYS A 14 -23.31 14.43 2.20
C CYS A 14 -23.07 13.64 3.48
N PRO A 15 -24.00 12.76 3.88
CA PRO A 15 -23.85 11.94 5.06
C PRO A 15 -22.60 11.06 5.04
N GLU A 16 -22.24 10.52 3.86
CA GLU A 16 -21.07 9.68 3.65
C GLU A 16 -19.76 10.39 3.99
N GLN A 17 -19.71 11.72 3.82
CA GLN A 17 -18.57 12.58 4.18
C GLN A 17 -18.71 13.23 5.56
N HIS A 18 -19.77 12.90 6.31
CA HIS A 18 -20.12 13.56 7.57
C HIS A 18 -20.14 15.09 7.48
N GLY A 19 -20.55 15.65 6.32
CA GLY A 19 -20.42 17.07 6.06
C GLY A 19 -21.22 17.58 4.87
N VAL A 20 -20.73 18.65 4.28
CA VAL A 20 -21.39 19.36 3.18
C VAL A 20 -20.45 19.45 1.99
N LEU A 21 -20.94 19.10 0.80
CA LEU A 21 -20.25 19.27 -0.47
C LEU A 21 -20.68 20.58 -1.12
N THR A 22 -19.71 21.34 -1.63
CA THR A 22 -19.96 22.55 -2.42
C THR A 22 -19.11 22.53 -3.69
N VAL A 23 -19.76 22.55 -4.86
CA VAL A 23 -19.11 22.59 -6.17
C VAL A 23 -19.15 24.02 -6.70
N LEU A 24 -18.01 24.57 -7.03
CA LEU A 24 -17.81 25.92 -7.54
C LEU A 24 -17.08 25.89 -8.88
N ASN A 25 -17.37 26.89 -9.74
CA ASN A 25 -16.52 27.20 -10.89
C ASN A 25 -15.91 28.58 -10.70
N HIS A 26 -14.60 28.68 -10.88
CA HIS A 26 -13.92 29.99 -10.83
C HIS A 26 -14.24 30.82 -12.08
N ASP A 27 -14.70 32.06 -11.88
CA ASP A 27 -15.30 32.86 -12.93
C ASP A 27 -14.32 33.27 -14.05
N VAL A 28 -13.05 33.52 -13.70
CA VAL A 28 -12.03 33.98 -14.67
C VAL A 28 -11.37 32.78 -15.36
N SER A 29 -10.88 31.81 -14.60
CA SER A 29 -10.08 30.72 -15.16
C SER A 29 -10.90 29.52 -15.62
N GLY A 30 -12.10 29.33 -15.08
CA GLY A 30 -12.94 28.17 -15.35
C GLY A 30 -12.53 26.91 -14.59
N ALA A 31 -11.62 27.00 -13.61
CA ALA A 31 -11.25 25.91 -12.73
C ALA A 31 -12.48 25.40 -11.94
N THR A 32 -12.61 24.10 -11.82
CA THR A 32 -13.62 23.48 -10.93
C THR A 32 -13.04 23.32 -9.53
N VAL A 33 -13.78 23.70 -8.51
CA VAL A 33 -13.39 23.56 -7.10
C VAL A 33 -14.47 22.80 -6.33
N LEU A 34 -14.05 21.74 -5.63
CA LEU A 34 -14.87 20.99 -4.69
C LEU A 34 -14.45 21.35 -3.26
N LEU A 35 -15.41 21.74 -2.44
CA LEU A 35 -15.25 21.87 -0.99
C LEU A 35 -15.92 20.70 -0.32
N VAL A 36 -15.21 20.00 0.56
CA VAL A 36 -15.72 18.95 1.45
C VAL A 36 -15.59 19.48 2.88
N GLU A 37 -16.68 20.07 3.38
CA GLU A 37 -16.73 20.73 4.68
C GLU A 37 -17.16 19.74 5.76
N ASN A 38 -16.24 19.24 6.57
CA ASN A 38 -16.50 18.33 7.69
C ASN A 38 -15.65 18.66 8.92
N GLU A 39 -15.70 17.84 9.98
CA GLU A 39 -14.97 18.06 11.23
C GLU A 39 -13.59 17.41 11.29
N ASP A 40 -13.12 16.80 10.18
CA ASP A 40 -11.79 16.20 10.14
C ASP A 40 -10.70 17.27 10.29
N THR A 41 -9.82 17.08 11.25
CA THR A 41 -8.68 17.97 11.51
C THR A 41 -7.50 17.69 10.59
N ASN A 42 -7.44 16.49 9.97
CA ASN A 42 -6.42 16.15 8.96
C ASN A 42 -6.85 16.70 7.59
N LYS A 43 -6.66 18.00 7.42
CA LYS A 43 -7.07 18.74 6.23
C LYS A 43 -6.33 18.24 4.99
N ALA A 44 -7.01 18.19 3.86
CA ALA A 44 -6.37 17.84 2.59
C ALA A 44 -6.66 18.86 1.49
N PHE A 45 -5.69 18.98 0.62
CA PHE A 45 -5.74 19.69 -0.66
C PHE A 45 -5.40 18.71 -1.78
N GLY A 46 -6.02 18.88 -2.92
CA GLY A 46 -5.61 18.20 -4.14
C GLY A 46 -5.90 19.04 -5.36
N ILE A 47 -4.99 19.02 -6.32
CA ILE A 47 -5.23 19.57 -7.67
C ILE A 47 -4.95 18.46 -8.70
N GLY A 48 -5.97 18.13 -9.49
CA GLY A 48 -5.90 17.11 -10.54
C GLY A 48 -6.08 17.71 -11.92
N PHE A 49 -5.25 17.27 -12.87
CA PHE A 49 -5.31 17.67 -14.29
C PHE A 49 -5.69 16.48 -15.16
N GLY A 50 -6.46 16.71 -16.23
CA GLY A 50 -6.66 15.71 -17.28
C GLY A 50 -5.39 15.61 -18.14
N THR A 51 -4.69 14.45 -18.06
CA THR A 51 -3.42 14.21 -18.74
C THR A 51 -3.51 12.93 -19.56
N PHE A 52 -3.59 13.07 -20.89
CA PHE A 52 -3.86 11.99 -21.83
C PHE A 52 -2.64 11.67 -22.67
N PRO A 53 -1.92 10.56 -22.42
CA PRO A 53 -0.78 10.17 -23.22
C PRO A 53 -1.18 9.92 -24.68
N SER A 54 -0.30 10.27 -25.60
CA SER A 54 -0.44 10.06 -27.04
C SER A 54 0.65 9.15 -27.62
N ASP A 55 1.52 8.68 -26.76
CA ASP A 55 2.61 7.74 -27.00
C ASP A 55 3.23 7.25 -25.68
N ASP A 56 4.17 6.33 -25.77
CA ASP A 56 4.83 5.68 -24.63
C ASP A 56 6.04 6.47 -24.07
N THR A 57 6.18 7.77 -24.36
CA THR A 57 7.34 8.55 -23.89
C THR A 57 7.24 8.97 -22.42
N GLY A 58 6.16 8.63 -21.70
CA GLY A 58 6.00 8.96 -20.28
C GLY A 58 5.96 10.46 -19.97
N VAL A 59 5.56 11.29 -20.94
CA VAL A 59 5.64 12.76 -20.83
C VAL A 59 4.92 13.29 -19.58
N PHE A 60 3.82 12.68 -19.15
CA PHE A 60 3.07 13.13 -17.97
C PHE A 60 3.70 12.70 -16.67
N HIS A 61 4.35 11.55 -16.62
CA HIS A 61 5.14 11.10 -15.47
C HIS A 61 6.39 11.97 -15.30
N ILE A 62 7.09 12.26 -16.39
CA ILE A 62 8.21 13.21 -16.38
C ILE A 62 7.74 14.63 -15.97
N LEU A 63 6.55 15.07 -16.39
CA LEU A 63 5.95 16.32 -15.94
C LEU A 63 5.63 16.28 -14.44
N GLU A 64 5.08 15.18 -13.94
CA GLU A 64 4.77 15.01 -12.52
C GLU A 64 5.99 15.25 -11.65
N HIS A 65 7.12 14.57 -11.94
CA HIS A 65 8.37 14.76 -11.22
C HIS A 65 8.93 16.17 -11.38
N SER A 66 9.05 16.62 -12.61
CA SER A 66 9.77 17.85 -12.94
C SER A 66 9.07 19.14 -12.50
N VAL A 67 7.73 19.18 -12.40
CA VAL A 67 7.03 20.37 -11.86
C VAL A 67 7.31 20.55 -10.37
N LEU A 68 7.54 19.44 -9.62
CA LEU A 68 7.90 19.48 -8.21
C LEU A 68 9.40 19.72 -7.98
N ALA A 69 10.22 19.73 -9.03
CA ALA A 69 11.65 19.96 -8.97
C ALA A 69 12.05 21.44 -9.11
N GLY A 70 11.21 22.34 -8.61
CA GLY A 70 11.42 23.79 -8.55
C GLY A 70 10.40 24.61 -9.31
N SER A 71 10.17 25.83 -8.85
CA SER A 71 9.19 26.74 -9.43
C SER A 71 9.65 28.19 -9.36
N GLU A 72 8.92 29.09 -9.99
CA GLU A 72 9.28 30.51 -10.08
C GLU A 72 9.48 31.17 -8.70
N LYS A 73 8.55 30.93 -7.76
CA LYS A 73 8.64 31.44 -6.39
C LYS A 73 9.64 30.67 -5.54
N TYR A 74 9.81 29.38 -5.83
CA TYR A 74 10.66 28.46 -5.09
C TYR A 74 11.73 27.84 -6.01
N PRO A 75 12.74 28.63 -6.43
CA PRO A 75 13.71 28.21 -7.44
C PRO A 75 14.85 27.35 -6.86
N VAL A 76 14.46 26.26 -6.17
CA VAL A 76 15.37 25.30 -5.57
C VAL A 76 15.22 23.96 -6.28
N THR A 77 16.25 23.14 -6.31
CA THR A 77 16.28 21.90 -7.10
C THR A 77 15.25 20.87 -6.66
N SER A 78 14.87 20.83 -5.39
CA SER A 78 13.88 19.88 -4.87
C SER A 78 13.09 20.49 -3.71
N PRO A 79 12.10 21.39 -3.99
CA PRO A 79 11.22 21.94 -2.94
C PRO A 79 10.46 20.83 -2.22
N PHE A 80 10.02 19.80 -2.96
CA PHE A 80 9.32 18.65 -2.44
C PHE A 80 10.12 17.93 -1.36
N LEU A 81 11.39 17.63 -1.62
CA LEU A 81 12.28 17.01 -0.64
C LEU A 81 12.47 17.88 0.61
N GLN A 82 12.59 19.20 0.42
CA GLN A 82 12.73 20.12 1.55
C GLN A 82 11.45 20.21 2.39
N LEU A 83 10.28 20.09 1.78
CA LEU A 83 9.01 19.96 2.50
C LEU A 83 8.94 18.64 3.28
N LEU A 84 9.35 17.53 2.71
CA LEU A 84 9.43 16.27 3.42
C LEU A 84 10.28 16.35 4.69
N LYS A 85 11.30 17.21 4.72
CA LYS A 85 12.15 17.42 5.91
C LYS A 85 11.44 18.18 7.04
N SER A 86 10.63 19.18 6.70
CA SER A 86 10.18 20.25 7.60
C SER A 86 8.68 20.40 7.74
N SER A 87 7.86 19.64 7.00
CA SER A 87 6.41 19.72 7.05
C SER A 87 5.81 18.83 8.15
N MET A 88 4.60 19.19 8.57
CA MET A 88 3.73 18.36 9.42
C MET A 88 2.75 17.51 8.59
N ALA A 89 2.99 17.36 7.29
CA ALA A 89 2.13 16.60 6.43
C ALA A 89 2.00 15.13 6.89
N SER A 90 0.78 14.67 6.98
CA SER A 90 0.45 13.24 7.15
C SER A 90 0.51 12.50 5.81
N PHE A 91 0.44 13.25 4.70
CA PHE A 91 0.61 12.76 3.34
C PHE A 91 1.15 13.87 2.44
N LEU A 92 2.14 13.55 1.60
CA LEU A 92 2.74 14.46 0.64
C LEU A 92 3.21 13.63 -0.56
N ASN A 93 2.59 13.80 -1.72
CA ASN A 93 2.94 13.04 -2.93
C ASN A 93 2.41 13.72 -4.20
N ALA A 94 2.74 13.14 -5.36
CA ALA A 94 2.07 13.32 -6.63
C ALA A 94 1.81 11.95 -7.25
N MET A 95 0.84 11.85 -8.15
CA MET A 95 0.38 10.58 -8.71
C MET A 95 -0.03 10.74 -10.16
N THR A 96 0.63 10.04 -11.07
CA THR A 96 0.24 9.93 -12.48
C THR A 96 -0.55 8.66 -12.71
N PHE A 97 -1.79 8.82 -13.17
CA PHE A 97 -2.70 7.77 -13.59
C PHE A 97 -2.75 7.68 -15.13
N PRO A 98 -3.43 6.71 -15.71
CA PRO A 98 -3.56 6.59 -17.17
C PRO A 98 -4.15 7.81 -17.89
N ASP A 99 -4.95 8.63 -17.20
CA ASP A 99 -5.70 9.75 -17.79
C ASP A 99 -5.69 11.05 -16.98
N LYS A 100 -5.04 11.04 -15.82
CA LYS A 100 -4.96 12.22 -14.93
C LYS A 100 -3.66 12.22 -14.14
N THR A 101 -3.26 13.40 -13.71
CA THR A 101 -2.17 13.56 -12.72
C THR A 101 -2.70 14.38 -11.57
N VAL A 102 -2.56 13.89 -10.35
CA VAL A 102 -3.09 14.50 -9.12
C VAL A 102 -1.95 14.85 -8.17
N TYR A 103 -1.98 16.05 -7.62
CA TYR A 103 -1.01 16.56 -6.65
C TYR A 103 -1.71 16.78 -5.31
N PRO A 104 -1.79 15.74 -4.46
CA PRO A 104 -2.45 15.83 -3.18
C PRO A 104 -1.48 15.99 -2.02
N PHE A 105 -1.94 16.64 -0.96
CA PHE A 105 -1.32 16.57 0.36
C PHE A 105 -2.38 16.58 1.47
N ALA A 106 -1.98 16.13 2.67
CA ALA A 106 -2.78 16.24 3.89
C ALA A 106 -1.92 16.66 5.07
N THR A 107 -2.44 17.54 5.92
CA THR A 107 -1.78 18.00 7.15
C THR A 107 -2.79 18.44 8.20
N PRO A 108 -2.57 18.13 9.50
CA PRO A 108 -3.43 18.65 10.58
C PRO A 108 -3.16 20.11 10.92
N ASN A 109 -2.02 20.69 10.49
CA ASN A 109 -1.59 22.04 10.85
C ASN A 109 -2.05 23.07 9.82
N GLU A 110 -2.61 24.19 10.27
CA GLU A 110 -3.15 25.25 9.39
C GLU A 110 -2.06 26.06 8.68
N THR A 111 -0.96 26.35 9.37
CA THR A 111 0.17 27.08 8.80
C THR A 111 0.86 26.25 7.72
N ASP A 112 1.06 24.96 8.02
CA ASP A 112 1.63 24.01 7.07
C ASP A 112 0.75 23.84 5.83
N PHE A 113 -0.58 23.72 6.03
CA PHE A 113 -1.54 23.65 4.92
C PHE A 113 -1.39 24.81 3.95
N ARG A 114 -1.27 26.04 4.47
CA ARG A 114 -1.08 27.24 3.64
C ARG A 114 0.24 27.21 2.89
N ASN A 115 1.34 26.81 3.55
CA ASN A 115 2.65 26.69 2.92
C ASN A 115 2.63 25.66 1.80
N LEU A 116 2.10 24.47 2.08
CA LEU A 116 2.02 23.38 1.11
C LEU A 116 1.14 23.77 -0.09
N MET A 117 -0.01 24.39 0.16
CA MET A 117 -0.91 24.84 -0.92
C MET A 117 -0.21 25.84 -1.85
N ASP A 118 0.55 26.79 -1.30
CA ASP A 118 1.28 27.77 -2.10
C ASP A 118 2.43 27.13 -2.92
N VAL A 119 3.20 26.24 -2.30
CA VAL A 119 4.27 25.50 -2.99
C VAL A 119 3.71 24.64 -4.13
N TYR A 120 2.65 23.86 -3.87
CA TYR A 120 2.05 22.98 -4.88
C TYR A 120 1.43 23.75 -6.04
N LEU A 121 0.71 24.83 -5.75
CA LEU A 121 0.12 25.68 -6.80
C LEU A 121 1.20 26.38 -7.64
N ASN A 122 2.28 26.85 -7.01
CA ASN A 122 3.38 27.47 -7.74
C ASN A 122 4.13 26.41 -8.58
N ALA A 123 4.33 25.22 -8.04
CA ALA A 123 4.94 24.12 -8.76
C ALA A 123 4.17 23.73 -10.03
N VAL A 124 2.86 23.51 -9.93
CA VAL A 124 2.07 23.05 -11.10
C VAL A 124 1.79 24.14 -12.12
N PHE A 125 1.71 25.41 -11.70
CA PHE A 125 1.37 26.51 -12.61
C PHE A 125 2.58 27.33 -13.11
N CYS A 126 3.69 27.34 -12.38
CA CYS A 126 4.89 28.12 -12.71
C CYS A 126 6.18 27.28 -12.52
N PRO A 127 6.28 26.06 -13.07
CA PRO A 127 7.43 25.18 -12.83
C PRO A 127 8.70 25.70 -13.52
N LEU A 128 9.82 25.57 -12.84
CA LEU A 128 11.15 25.91 -13.34
C LEU A 128 11.53 25.07 -14.58
N ALA A 129 11.06 23.83 -14.64
CA ALA A 129 11.27 22.92 -15.77
C ALA A 129 10.84 23.47 -17.14
N MET A 130 9.98 24.50 -17.18
CA MET A 130 9.57 25.14 -18.44
C MET A 130 10.61 26.11 -19.00
N VAL A 131 11.55 26.57 -18.19
CA VAL A 131 12.59 27.53 -18.56
C VAL A 131 14.00 27.00 -18.36
N ASP A 132 14.17 25.97 -17.55
CA ASP A 132 15.44 25.29 -17.31
C ASP A 132 15.36 23.84 -17.81
N LYS A 133 16.02 23.58 -18.94
CA LYS A 133 16.06 22.26 -19.56
C LYS A 133 16.72 21.20 -18.69
N ALA A 134 17.65 21.60 -17.83
CA ALA A 134 18.37 20.63 -17.01
C ALA A 134 17.49 19.96 -15.95
N VAL A 135 16.35 20.56 -15.53
CA VAL A 135 15.34 19.89 -14.70
C VAL A 135 14.68 18.75 -15.47
N PHE A 136 14.33 18.98 -16.74
CA PHE A 136 13.80 17.94 -17.61
C PHE A 136 14.80 16.80 -17.83
N GLU A 137 16.09 17.12 -18.03
CA GLU A 137 17.14 16.12 -18.24
C GLU A 137 17.40 15.28 -17.00
N GLN A 138 17.36 15.88 -15.82
CA GLN A 138 17.53 15.17 -14.54
C GLN A 138 16.34 14.25 -14.23
N GLU A 139 15.13 14.79 -14.25
CA GLU A 139 13.94 14.01 -13.87
C GLU A 139 13.48 13.05 -14.96
N GLY A 140 13.59 13.42 -16.22
CA GLY A 140 13.14 12.63 -17.35
C GLY A 140 14.19 11.67 -17.86
N TRP A 141 15.05 12.18 -18.76
CA TRP A 141 16.13 11.40 -19.34
C TRP A 141 17.23 12.28 -19.96
N HIS A 142 18.44 11.77 -19.98
CA HIS A 142 19.59 12.37 -20.68
C HIS A 142 20.55 11.26 -21.16
N ARG A 143 21.58 11.66 -21.93
CA ARG A 143 22.68 10.77 -22.29
C ARG A 143 23.93 11.21 -21.57
N ASP A 144 24.57 10.26 -20.90
CA ASP A 144 25.85 10.44 -20.27
C ASP A 144 27.00 10.52 -21.28
N ALA A 145 28.21 10.85 -20.79
CA ALA A 145 29.38 11.05 -21.65
C ALA A 145 29.80 9.77 -22.41
N ASP A 146 29.46 8.61 -21.92
CA ASP A 146 29.71 7.30 -22.57
C ASP A 146 28.61 6.90 -23.54
N GLY A 147 27.48 7.62 -23.58
CA GLY A 147 26.36 7.40 -24.49
C GLY A 147 25.16 6.69 -23.86
N THR A 148 25.25 6.30 -22.59
CA THR A 148 24.17 5.65 -21.84
C THR A 148 22.99 6.58 -21.60
N VAL A 149 21.79 6.02 -21.45
CA VAL A 149 20.58 6.76 -21.14
C VAL A 149 20.27 6.62 -19.64
N SER A 150 20.06 7.75 -18.98
CA SER A 150 19.79 7.84 -17.55
C SER A 150 18.73 8.92 -17.28
N GLY A 151 18.16 8.94 -16.06
CA GLY A 151 17.16 9.88 -15.60
C GLY A 151 16.28 9.25 -14.52
N VAL A 152 15.73 10.06 -13.61
CA VAL A 152 14.95 9.54 -12.48
C VAL A 152 13.77 8.68 -12.95
N VAL A 153 12.91 9.23 -13.82
CA VAL A 153 11.75 8.50 -14.39
C VAL A 153 12.19 7.35 -15.29
N TYR A 154 13.23 7.54 -16.09
CA TYR A 154 13.76 6.47 -16.95
C TYR A 154 14.17 5.24 -16.13
N ASN A 155 14.98 5.44 -15.07
CA ASN A 155 15.45 4.34 -14.21
C ASN A 155 14.32 3.71 -13.41
N GLU A 156 13.37 4.52 -12.92
CA GLU A 156 12.17 4.02 -12.23
C GLU A 156 11.37 3.09 -13.14
N MET A 157 11.15 3.48 -14.38
CA MET A 157 10.36 2.70 -15.33
C MET A 157 11.07 1.43 -15.80
N GLN A 158 12.39 1.41 -15.84
CA GLN A 158 13.14 0.16 -16.05
C GLN A 158 12.80 -0.85 -14.95
N GLY A 159 12.83 -0.43 -13.69
CA GLY A 159 12.46 -1.30 -12.56
C GLY A 159 10.97 -1.67 -12.53
N ALA A 160 10.08 -0.71 -12.84
CA ALA A 160 8.64 -0.93 -12.80
C ALA A 160 8.17 -1.94 -13.87
N LEU A 161 8.77 -1.89 -15.07
CA LEU A 161 8.40 -2.77 -16.19
C LEU A 161 9.20 -4.08 -16.25
N ALA A 162 10.11 -4.31 -15.31
CA ALA A 162 10.87 -5.57 -15.24
C ALA A 162 9.97 -6.76 -14.85
N SER A 163 8.89 -6.54 -14.11
CA SER A 163 8.03 -7.63 -13.64
C SER A 163 7.16 -8.23 -14.77
N PRO A 164 6.96 -9.56 -14.78
CA PRO A 164 6.08 -10.22 -15.75
C PRO A 164 4.68 -9.64 -15.76
N ASP A 165 4.15 -9.33 -14.56
CA ASP A 165 2.79 -8.79 -14.41
C ASP A 165 2.63 -7.42 -15.08
N ALA A 166 3.61 -6.51 -14.92
CA ALA A 166 3.57 -5.20 -15.55
C ALA A 166 3.61 -5.32 -17.10
N GLN A 167 4.41 -6.25 -17.62
CA GLN A 167 4.47 -6.51 -19.05
C GLN A 167 3.16 -7.11 -19.59
N LEU A 168 2.54 -8.04 -18.83
CA LEU A 168 1.25 -8.64 -19.18
C LEU A 168 0.15 -7.57 -19.18
N GLN A 169 0.10 -6.73 -18.14
CA GLN A 169 -0.86 -5.64 -18.01
C GLN A 169 -0.75 -4.64 -19.16
N ASN A 170 0.46 -4.15 -19.46
CA ASN A 170 0.66 -3.23 -20.58
C ASN A 170 0.24 -3.85 -21.92
N ALA A 171 0.50 -5.13 -22.15
CA ALA A 171 0.08 -5.81 -23.38
C ALA A 171 -1.44 -5.95 -23.45
N LEU A 172 -2.10 -6.17 -22.32
CA LEU A 172 -3.56 -6.25 -22.23
C LEU A 172 -4.20 -4.89 -22.51
N GLU A 173 -3.72 -3.83 -21.88
CA GLU A 173 -4.20 -2.46 -22.12
C GLU A 173 -4.01 -2.03 -23.58
N ARG A 174 -2.85 -2.32 -24.17
CA ARG A 174 -2.63 -2.08 -25.61
C ARG A 174 -3.58 -2.86 -26.52
N ALA A 175 -3.91 -4.09 -26.16
CA ALA A 175 -4.84 -4.91 -26.92
C ALA A 175 -6.29 -4.41 -26.78
N MET A 176 -6.65 -3.87 -25.63
CA MET A 176 -7.99 -3.30 -25.38
C MET A 176 -8.16 -1.89 -25.94
N PHE A 177 -7.12 -1.05 -25.87
CA PHE A 177 -7.20 0.38 -26.18
C PHE A 177 -6.19 0.85 -27.23
N PRO A 178 -6.14 0.20 -28.43
CA PRO A 178 -5.10 0.49 -29.42
C PRO A 178 -5.11 1.94 -29.95
N ASP A 179 -6.25 2.64 -29.90
CA ASP A 179 -6.44 3.95 -30.54
C ASP A 179 -6.65 5.09 -29.55
N THR A 180 -6.58 4.85 -28.25
CA THR A 180 -6.84 5.84 -27.19
C THR A 180 -5.69 5.97 -26.20
N ALA A 181 -5.78 6.93 -25.29
CA ALA A 181 -4.76 7.19 -24.26
C ALA A 181 -4.44 5.95 -23.40
N TYR A 182 -5.41 5.10 -23.14
CA TYR A 182 -5.26 3.91 -22.27
C TYR A 182 -4.42 2.79 -22.91
N GLY A 183 -4.14 2.83 -24.21
CA GLY A 183 -3.24 1.88 -24.87
C GLY A 183 -1.76 2.22 -24.75
N PHE A 184 -1.42 3.38 -24.14
CA PHE A 184 -0.04 3.80 -23.92
C PHE A 184 0.38 3.61 -22.46
N VAL A 185 1.66 3.34 -22.26
CA VAL A 185 2.27 3.27 -20.92
C VAL A 185 2.40 4.70 -20.37
N SER A 186 1.47 5.12 -19.51
CA SER A 186 1.43 6.50 -18.98
C SER A 186 2.70 6.87 -18.21
N GLY A 187 3.31 5.91 -17.51
CA GLY A 187 4.57 6.06 -16.82
C GLY A 187 5.78 6.21 -17.75
N GLY A 188 5.66 5.71 -18.97
CA GLY A 188 6.70 5.70 -20.00
C GLY A 188 7.38 4.33 -20.17
N ASP A 189 7.57 3.94 -21.42
CA ASP A 189 8.35 2.74 -21.78
C ASP A 189 9.82 3.15 -21.93
N PRO A 190 10.79 2.54 -21.22
CA PRO A 190 12.22 2.87 -21.33
C PRO A 190 12.74 2.88 -22.76
N ALA A 191 12.22 2.02 -23.65
CA ALA A 191 12.57 2.04 -25.07
C ALA A 191 12.06 3.29 -25.80
N SER A 192 11.02 3.95 -25.30
CA SER A 192 10.35 5.08 -25.92
C SER A 192 10.67 6.43 -25.25
N ILE A 193 10.97 6.45 -23.96
CA ILE A 193 11.29 7.66 -23.18
C ILE A 193 12.36 8.52 -23.88
N PRO A 194 13.48 7.97 -24.44
CA PRO A 194 14.50 8.77 -25.08
C PRO A 194 14.07 9.48 -26.39
N ALA A 195 12.87 9.21 -26.88
CA ALA A 195 12.29 9.92 -28.02
C ALA A 195 11.57 11.23 -27.61
N LEU A 196 11.38 11.49 -26.31
CA LEU A 196 10.76 12.71 -25.80
C LEU A 196 11.73 13.88 -25.92
N THR A 197 11.36 14.88 -26.73
CA THR A 197 12.14 16.14 -26.84
C THR A 197 11.61 17.19 -25.84
N TYR A 198 12.51 18.11 -25.45
CA TYR A 198 12.14 19.21 -24.53
C TYR A 198 11.03 20.12 -25.12
N GLU A 199 11.03 20.34 -26.43
CA GLU A 199 9.99 21.13 -27.12
C GLU A 199 8.62 20.43 -27.09
N LYS A 200 8.58 19.09 -27.21
CA LYS A 200 7.35 18.30 -27.08
C LYS A 200 6.85 18.36 -25.63
N TYR A 201 7.73 18.14 -24.65
CA TYR A 201 7.46 18.24 -23.23
C TYR A 201 6.84 19.60 -22.85
N GLN A 202 7.45 20.73 -23.23
CA GLN A 202 6.91 22.07 -22.99
C GLN A 202 5.54 22.30 -23.67
N ARG A 203 5.35 21.77 -24.87
CA ARG A 203 4.08 21.90 -25.61
C ARG A 203 2.96 21.12 -24.90
N VAL A 204 3.24 19.92 -24.42
CA VAL A 204 2.29 19.08 -23.69
C VAL A 204 1.91 19.74 -22.36
N TYR A 205 2.88 20.25 -21.60
CA TYR A 205 2.60 21.01 -20.38
C TYR A 205 1.62 22.16 -20.64
N ARG A 206 1.94 23.06 -21.59
CA ARG A 206 1.09 24.24 -21.90
C ARG A 206 -0.33 23.86 -22.33
N ARG A 207 -0.53 22.67 -22.85
CA ARG A 207 -1.85 22.19 -23.28
C ARG A 207 -2.67 21.60 -22.13
N HIS A 208 -2.04 20.91 -21.18
CA HIS A 208 -2.73 20.13 -20.16
C HIS A 208 -2.72 20.78 -18.78
N TYR A 209 -1.70 21.54 -18.43
CA TYR A 209 -1.58 22.20 -17.12
C TYR A 209 -2.16 23.62 -17.15
N SER A 210 -3.44 23.72 -17.50
CA SER A 210 -4.20 24.97 -17.53
C SER A 210 -5.30 24.94 -16.47
N ALA A 211 -5.65 26.10 -15.92
CA ALA A 211 -6.63 26.17 -14.84
C ALA A 211 -8.04 25.70 -15.23
N ASP A 212 -8.42 25.81 -16.51
CA ASP A 212 -9.69 25.27 -17.03
C ASP A 212 -9.67 23.74 -17.26
N ASN A 213 -8.47 23.12 -17.18
CA ASN A 213 -8.29 21.68 -17.23
C ASN A 213 -7.89 21.11 -15.87
N CYS A 214 -8.34 21.70 -14.75
CA CYS A 214 -8.09 21.18 -13.42
C CYS A 214 -9.33 21.11 -12.55
N CYS A 215 -9.27 20.18 -11.58
CA CYS A 215 -10.20 20.06 -10.48
C CYS A 215 -9.40 20.25 -9.17
N ILE A 216 -9.82 21.20 -8.34
CA ILE A 216 -9.20 21.48 -7.04
C ILE A 216 -10.14 20.99 -5.95
N THR A 217 -9.61 20.29 -4.95
CA THR A 217 -10.36 19.81 -3.78
C THR A 217 -9.79 20.42 -2.51
N LEU A 218 -10.66 20.97 -1.66
CA LEU A 218 -10.37 21.41 -0.30
C LEU A 218 -11.21 20.57 0.66
N TYR A 219 -10.58 19.84 1.56
CA TYR A 219 -11.23 18.89 2.46
C TYR A 219 -10.89 19.16 3.93
N GLY A 220 -11.88 19.06 4.80
CA GLY A 220 -11.71 19.03 6.25
C GLY A 220 -12.14 20.30 6.95
N LYS A 221 -11.79 20.39 8.24
CA LYS A 221 -12.12 21.52 9.12
C LYS A 221 -11.17 22.70 8.91
N MET A 222 -11.54 23.65 8.08
CA MET A 222 -10.78 24.85 7.81
C MET A 222 -11.66 26.05 7.42
N ASP A 223 -11.09 27.26 7.34
CA ASP A 223 -11.76 28.41 6.75
C ASP A 223 -11.72 28.32 5.21
N MET A 224 -12.77 27.77 4.62
CA MET A 224 -12.88 27.62 3.17
C MET A 224 -12.88 28.96 2.44
N ALA A 225 -13.43 30.04 3.04
CA ALA A 225 -13.46 31.35 2.41
C ALA A 225 -12.06 31.95 2.29
N GLU A 226 -11.22 31.80 3.31
CA GLU A 226 -9.80 32.21 3.25
C GLU A 226 -9.05 31.45 2.13
N LYS A 227 -9.24 30.14 2.03
CA LYS A 227 -8.56 29.32 1.02
C LYS A 227 -8.99 29.66 -0.41
N LEU A 228 -10.30 29.90 -0.60
CA LEU A 228 -10.84 30.34 -1.90
C LEU A 228 -10.30 31.72 -2.29
N ALA A 229 -10.24 32.68 -1.34
CA ALA A 229 -9.63 33.98 -1.59
C ALA A 229 -8.15 33.88 -1.97
N PHE A 230 -7.41 32.99 -1.29
CA PHE A 230 -6.00 32.74 -1.62
C PHE A 230 -5.84 32.17 -3.04
N LEU A 231 -6.65 31.17 -3.42
CA LEU A 231 -6.67 30.59 -4.77
C LEU A 231 -6.96 31.66 -5.85
N ASP A 232 -7.98 32.48 -5.62
CA ASP A 232 -8.38 33.54 -6.56
C ASP A 232 -7.29 34.61 -6.72
N GLU A 233 -6.85 35.24 -5.61
CA GLU A 233 -5.95 36.38 -5.61
C GLU A 233 -4.53 36.06 -6.11
N HIS A 234 -4.01 34.87 -5.72
CA HIS A 234 -2.62 34.53 -6.01
C HIS A 234 -2.44 33.72 -7.30
N TYR A 235 -3.44 32.97 -7.74
CA TYR A 235 -3.30 32.05 -8.87
C TYR A 235 -4.40 32.22 -9.94
N LEU A 236 -5.66 31.87 -9.63
CA LEU A 236 -6.69 31.61 -10.63
C LEU A 236 -7.12 32.88 -11.42
N SER A 237 -7.18 34.04 -10.77
CA SER A 237 -7.54 35.29 -11.47
C SER A 237 -6.48 35.76 -12.45
N ARG A 238 -5.26 35.23 -12.39
CA ARG A 238 -4.17 35.51 -13.33
C ARG A 238 -4.12 34.56 -14.52
N MET A 239 -4.97 33.54 -14.54
CA MET A 239 -4.99 32.47 -15.53
C MET A 239 -6.31 32.55 -16.32
N PRO A 240 -6.35 33.22 -17.48
CA PRO A 240 -7.56 33.29 -18.27
C PRO A 240 -7.95 31.88 -18.77
N LYS A 241 -9.26 31.69 -18.95
CA LYS A 241 -9.81 30.43 -19.47
C LYS A 241 -9.19 30.06 -20.80
N GLY A 242 -8.74 28.83 -20.94
CA GLY A 242 -8.19 28.29 -22.18
C GLY A 242 -9.24 28.13 -23.29
N THR A 243 -8.79 27.99 -24.52
CA THR A 243 -9.67 27.90 -25.70
C THR A 243 -10.16 26.46 -26.03
N SER A 244 -9.45 25.44 -25.55
CA SER A 244 -9.84 24.03 -25.78
C SER A 244 -9.28 23.12 -24.69
N ARG A 245 -10.15 22.60 -23.83
CA ARG A 245 -9.81 21.54 -22.88
C ARG A 245 -9.58 20.23 -23.64
N PRO A 246 -8.51 19.50 -23.38
CA PRO A 246 -8.32 18.14 -23.88
C PRO A 246 -9.51 17.24 -23.48
N ARG A 247 -9.84 16.27 -24.30
CA ARG A 247 -10.92 15.30 -24.00
C ARG A 247 -10.48 13.90 -24.34
N LEU A 248 -10.90 12.95 -23.51
CA LEU A 248 -10.79 11.52 -23.78
C LEU A 248 -11.78 11.11 -24.87
N THR A 249 -11.42 10.09 -25.59
CA THR A 249 -12.27 9.42 -26.59
C THR A 249 -12.55 7.98 -26.15
N VAL A 250 -13.73 7.52 -26.44
CA VAL A 250 -14.13 6.11 -26.19
C VAL A 250 -13.53 5.21 -27.28
N GLN A 251 -12.94 4.11 -26.87
CA GLN A 251 -12.42 3.06 -27.75
C GLN A 251 -13.57 2.12 -28.19
N ASP A 252 -13.58 1.75 -29.47
CA ASP A 252 -14.41 0.64 -29.91
C ASP A 252 -13.94 -0.68 -29.27
N GLN A 253 -14.88 -1.47 -28.76
CA GLN A 253 -14.55 -2.73 -28.06
C GLN A 253 -13.77 -3.70 -28.96
N GLN A 254 -12.66 -4.21 -28.46
CA GLN A 254 -11.74 -5.11 -29.14
C GLN A 254 -12.02 -6.59 -28.83
N ASN A 255 -13.29 -6.96 -28.69
CA ASN A 255 -13.72 -8.31 -28.31
C ASN A 255 -13.13 -9.39 -29.21
N GLY A 256 -12.58 -10.44 -28.63
CA GLY A 256 -11.99 -11.59 -29.34
C GLY A 256 -10.57 -11.38 -29.87
N VAL A 257 -9.93 -10.23 -29.59
CA VAL A 257 -8.52 -10.00 -29.89
C VAL A 257 -7.65 -10.95 -29.05
N ARG A 258 -6.62 -11.55 -29.66
CA ARG A 258 -5.70 -12.49 -29.03
C ARG A 258 -4.26 -12.08 -29.31
N VAL A 259 -3.45 -11.96 -28.25
CA VAL A 259 -2.05 -11.54 -28.32
C VAL A 259 -1.17 -12.56 -27.60
N HIS A 260 0.05 -12.78 -28.11
CA HIS A 260 1.09 -13.58 -27.46
C HIS A 260 2.32 -12.72 -27.27
N ILE A 261 2.86 -12.70 -26.05
CA ILE A 261 4.09 -11.98 -25.72
C ILE A 261 5.08 -12.90 -25.02
N PRO A 262 6.39 -12.69 -25.19
CA PRO A 262 7.41 -13.31 -24.35
C PRO A 262 7.50 -12.57 -23.01
N TYR A 263 7.92 -13.27 -21.98
CA TYR A 263 8.44 -12.74 -20.73
C TYR A 263 9.86 -13.29 -20.54
N TYR A 264 10.82 -12.43 -20.25
CA TYR A 264 12.21 -12.82 -20.19
C TYR A 264 12.62 -13.14 -18.75
N THR A 265 13.11 -14.37 -18.54
CA THR A 265 13.62 -14.88 -17.26
C THR A 265 14.89 -15.71 -17.47
N GLU A 266 15.79 -15.70 -16.50
CA GLU A 266 17.03 -16.50 -16.53
C GLU A 266 16.77 -18.01 -16.46
N ASN A 267 15.64 -18.42 -15.84
CA ASN A 267 15.27 -19.81 -15.62
C ASN A 267 13.83 -20.06 -16.10
N PRO A 268 13.56 -20.18 -17.40
CA PRO A 268 12.21 -20.41 -17.89
C PRO A 268 11.71 -21.81 -17.57
N GLU A 269 10.59 -21.90 -16.80
CA GLU A 269 9.91 -23.15 -16.45
C GLU A 269 8.59 -23.30 -17.23
N PRO A 270 8.16 -24.54 -17.54
CA PRO A 270 6.96 -24.78 -18.35
C PRO A 270 5.64 -24.29 -17.73
N ASP A 271 5.56 -24.16 -16.40
CA ASP A 271 4.41 -23.72 -15.61
C ASP A 271 4.43 -22.24 -15.23
N GLN A 272 5.33 -21.46 -15.83
CA GLN A 272 5.39 -20.00 -15.68
C GLN A 272 4.55 -19.26 -16.74
N VAL A 273 3.72 -19.94 -17.49
CA VAL A 273 2.82 -19.30 -18.47
C VAL A 273 1.69 -18.59 -17.75
N GLN A 274 1.38 -17.36 -18.17
CA GLN A 274 0.24 -16.60 -17.70
C GLN A 274 -0.75 -16.33 -18.84
N CYS A 275 -2.06 -16.27 -18.51
CA CYS A 275 -3.09 -15.92 -19.47
C CYS A 275 -4.05 -14.90 -18.88
N ALA A 276 -4.05 -13.69 -19.41
CA ALA A 276 -5.00 -12.65 -19.05
C ALA A 276 -6.19 -12.64 -19.99
N LEU A 277 -7.39 -12.51 -19.43
CA LEU A 277 -8.65 -12.28 -20.13
C LEU A 277 -9.24 -10.97 -19.63
N ALA A 278 -9.68 -10.08 -20.52
CA ALA A 278 -10.30 -8.84 -20.12
C ALA A 278 -11.59 -8.50 -20.88
N TRP A 279 -12.47 -7.77 -20.19
CA TRP A 279 -13.77 -7.33 -20.70
C TRP A 279 -14.03 -5.87 -20.32
N TYR A 280 -14.79 -5.15 -21.15
CA TYR A 280 -15.32 -3.84 -20.81
C TYR A 280 -16.59 -4.00 -19.96
N THR A 281 -16.67 -3.29 -18.84
CA THR A 281 -17.82 -3.44 -17.92
C THR A 281 -18.97 -2.47 -18.19
N GLY A 282 -18.75 -1.48 -19.06
CA GLY A 282 -19.74 -0.48 -19.43
C GLY A 282 -19.19 0.94 -19.42
N ALA A 283 -20.03 1.92 -19.14
CA ALA A 283 -19.64 3.32 -19.05
C ALA A 283 -19.28 3.69 -17.61
N PHE A 284 -18.26 4.52 -17.43
CA PHE A 284 -17.88 5.07 -16.11
C PHE A 284 -19.06 5.71 -15.38
N ALA A 285 -19.90 6.47 -16.10
CA ALA A 285 -21.02 7.22 -15.51
C ALA A 285 -22.13 6.32 -14.92
N ASP A 286 -22.21 5.05 -15.33
CA ASP A 286 -23.15 4.07 -14.77
C ASP A 286 -22.62 3.48 -13.46
N ARG A 287 -22.56 4.31 -12.43
CA ARG A 287 -21.98 3.95 -11.12
C ARG A 287 -22.71 2.79 -10.45
N GLU A 288 -24.00 2.66 -10.66
CA GLU A 288 -24.77 1.54 -10.13
C GLU A 288 -24.32 0.21 -10.76
N ARG A 289 -24.10 0.21 -12.06
CA ARG A 289 -23.57 -0.96 -12.77
C ARG A 289 -22.16 -1.29 -12.29
N GLN A 290 -21.26 -0.29 -12.15
CA GLN A 290 -19.88 -0.52 -11.73
C GLN A 290 -19.80 -1.08 -10.30
N LEU A 291 -20.54 -0.51 -9.36
CA LEU A 291 -20.61 -1.06 -8.00
C LEU A 291 -21.26 -2.46 -7.99
N GLY A 292 -22.25 -2.70 -8.85
CA GLY A 292 -22.84 -4.03 -9.04
C GLY A 292 -21.85 -5.06 -9.59
N VAL A 293 -20.95 -4.64 -10.51
CA VAL A 293 -19.85 -5.48 -10.99
C VAL A 293 -18.92 -5.84 -9.86
N GLU A 294 -18.50 -4.87 -9.06
CA GLU A 294 -17.60 -5.07 -7.93
C GLU A 294 -18.18 -6.07 -6.91
N ILE A 295 -19.45 -5.89 -6.51
CA ILE A 295 -20.18 -6.83 -5.64
C ILE A 295 -20.24 -8.23 -6.26
N LEU A 296 -20.53 -8.33 -7.55
CA LEU A 296 -20.61 -9.60 -8.27
C LEU A 296 -19.27 -10.33 -8.30
N LEU A 297 -18.19 -9.61 -8.56
CA LEU A 297 -16.83 -10.18 -8.60
C LEU A 297 -16.39 -10.67 -7.24
N ASP A 298 -16.60 -9.89 -6.18
CA ASP A 298 -16.28 -10.31 -4.81
C ASP A 298 -17.09 -11.58 -4.43
N ALA A 299 -18.38 -11.58 -4.67
CA ALA A 299 -19.24 -12.73 -4.37
C ALA A 299 -18.83 -14.01 -5.11
N LEU A 300 -18.41 -13.90 -6.37
CA LEU A 300 -18.19 -15.06 -7.23
C LEU A 300 -16.72 -15.48 -7.35
N LEU A 301 -15.78 -14.58 -7.10
CA LEU A 301 -14.36 -14.77 -7.37
C LEU A 301 -13.45 -14.30 -6.22
N GLY A 302 -13.95 -13.57 -5.22
CA GLY A 302 -13.16 -12.91 -4.17
C GLY A 302 -12.32 -13.87 -3.30
N THR A 303 -12.71 -15.13 -3.18
CA THR A 303 -11.97 -16.17 -2.43
C THR A 303 -11.92 -17.47 -3.20
N ASN A 304 -11.04 -18.41 -2.80
CA ASN A 304 -10.99 -19.75 -3.40
C ASN A 304 -12.30 -20.54 -3.21
N GLN A 305 -13.11 -20.18 -2.22
CA GLN A 305 -14.42 -20.80 -1.95
C GLN A 305 -15.55 -20.15 -2.73
N SER A 306 -15.31 -19.00 -3.34
CA SER A 306 -16.31 -18.33 -4.21
C SER A 306 -16.67 -19.21 -5.41
N PRO A 307 -17.96 -19.32 -5.79
CA PRO A 307 -18.43 -20.41 -6.65
C PRO A 307 -17.77 -20.44 -8.03
N LEU A 308 -17.52 -19.30 -8.64
CA LEU A 308 -16.89 -19.24 -9.96
C LEU A 308 -15.38 -19.53 -9.85
N LYS A 309 -14.66 -18.95 -8.85
CA LYS A 309 -13.24 -19.24 -8.65
C LYS A 309 -13.00 -20.70 -8.34
N ALA A 310 -13.81 -21.29 -7.44
CA ALA A 310 -13.74 -22.73 -7.13
C ALA A 310 -13.92 -23.60 -8.37
N ALA A 311 -14.95 -23.33 -9.19
CA ALA A 311 -15.20 -24.08 -10.43
C ALA A 311 -14.07 -23.96 -11.44
N LEU A 312 -13.41 -22.82 -11.50
CA LEU A 312 -12.25 -22.59 -12.38
C LEU A 312 -11.00 -23.30 -11.88
N LEU A 313 -10.74 -23.30 -10.57
CA LEU A 313 -9.62 -24.03 -9.95
C LEU A 313 -9.77 -25.54 -10.11
N GLU A 314 -11.00 -26.08 -10.02
CA GLU A 314 -11.27 -27.51 -10.27
C GLU A 314 -10.91 -27.96 -11.70
N GLN A 315 -10.87 -27.06 -12.67
CA GLN A 315 -10.45 -27.36 -14.05
C GLN A 315 -8.95 -27.66 -14.16
N LYS A 316 -8.14 -27.26 -13.16
CA LYS A 316 -6.68 -27.47 -13.11
C LYS A 316 -5.94 -26.96 -14.34
N LEU A 317 -6.32 -25.77 -14.83
CA LEU A 317 -5.68 -25.12 -15.96
C LEU A 317 -4.41 -24.33 -15.56
N GLY A 318 -4.32 -23.93 -14.31
CA GLY A 318 -3.20 -23.26 -13.67
C GLY A 318 -3.27 -23.42 -12.14
N ALA A 319 -2.41 -22.74 -11.44
CA ALA A 319 -2.29 -22.80 -9.98
C ALA A 319 -3.24 -21.83 -9.26
N ASP A 320 -3.46 -20.63 -9.82
CA ASP A 320 -4.34 -19.60 -9.25
C ASP A 320 -4.98 -18.72 -10.33
N ILE A 321 -5.98 -17.93 -9.92
CA ILE A 321 -6.67 -16.95 -10.74
C ILE A 321 -6.78 -15.66 -9.96
N ASP A 322 -6.14 -14.59 -10.48
CA ASP A 322 -6.26 -13.24 -9.96
C ASP A 322 -7.37 -12.48 -10.69
N ILE A 323 -7.91 -11.49 -10.00
CA ILE A 323 -8.98 -10.62 -10.50
C ILE A 323 -8.49 -9.18 -10.45
N GLY A 324 -8.63 -8.47 -11.55
CA GLY A 324 -8.48 -7.02 -11.64
C GLY A 324 -9.80 -6.37 -12.01
N PHE A 325 -10.15 -5.29 -11.35
CA PHE A 325 -11.28 -4.44 -11.73
C PHE A 325 -10.86 -2.99 -11.60
N ASP A 326 -10.85 -2.28 -12.73
CA ASP A 326 -10.57 -0.84 -12.79
C ASP A 326 -11.81 -0.08 -13.25
N ASP A 327 -12.44 0.61 -12.31
CA ASP A 327 -13.57 1.48 -12.54
C ASP A 327 -13.20 2.97 -12.53
N SER A 328 -11.90 3.31 -12.50
CA SER A 328 -11.37 4.67 -12.43
C SER A 328 -11.13 5.32 -13.79
N THR A 329 -11.26 4.56 -14.87
CA THR A 329 -11.08 4.99 -16.26
C THR A 329 -12.41 5.28 -16.96
N LEU A 330 -12.39 6.01 -18.10
CA LEU A 330 -13.61 6.35 -18.87
C LEU A 330 -14.38 5.11 -19.33
N GLN A 331 -13.67 4.02 -19.61
CA GLN A 331 -14.20 2.71 -19.95
C GLN A 331 -13.68 1.66 -18.97
N PRO A 332 -14.38 1.44 -17.87
CA PRO A 332 -13.99 0.47 -16.86
C PRO A 332 -13.81 -0.94 -17.42
N THR A 333 -12.85 -1.66 -16.82
CA THR A 333 -12.44 -3.00 -17.28
C THR A 333 -12.42 -4.00 -16.14
N LEU A 334 -12.71 -5.24 -16.50
CA LEU A 334 -12.55 -6.42 -15.67
C LEU A 334 -11.49 -7.32 -16.29
N GLU A 335 -10.58 -7.88 -15.50
CA GLU A 335 -9.61 -8.87 -15.93
C GLU A 335 -9.59 -10.10 -15.04
N LEU A 336 -9.27 -11.25 -15.64
CA LEU A 336 -8.95 -12.51 -14.95
C LEU A 336 -7.60 -12.99 -15.44
N VAL A 337 -6.66 -13.21 -14.52
CA VAL A 337 -5.31 -13.67 -14.83
C VAL A 337 -5.10 -15.08 -14.29
N LEU A 338 -4.98 -16.06 -15.19
CA LEU A 338 -4.60 -17.42 -14.85
C LEU A 338 -3.09 -17.49 -14.66
N ARG A 339 -2.63 -17.91 -13.49
CA ARG A 339 -1.23 -18.07 -13.11
C ARG A 339 -0.81 -19.52 -13.03
N GLY A 340 0.47 -19.78 -13.22
CA GLY A 340 0.99 -21.15 -13.12
C GLY A 340 0.40 -22.09 -14.18
N ALA A 341 0.11 -21.56 -15.36
CA ALA A 341 -0.39 -22.34 -16.50
C ALA A 341 0.76 -22.87 -17.34
N THR A 342 0.44 -23.76 -18.27
CA THR A 342 1.35 -24.26 -19.29
C THR A 342 0.94 -23.77 -20.70
N ALA A 343 1.83 -23.90 -21.67
CA ALA A 343 1.51 -23.59 -23.06
C ALA A 343 0.30 -24.39 -23.61
N GLU A 344 -0.01 -25.55 -23.01
CA GLU A 344 -1.15 -26.39 -23.37
C GLU A 344 -2.44 -25.93 -22.68
N THR A 345 -2.39 -25.52 -21.41
CA THR A 345 -3.57 -25.18 -20.61
C THR A 345 -4.04 -23.74 -20.76
N ALA A 346 -3.12 -22.79 -20.88
CA ALA A 346 -3.41 -21.35 -21.01
C ALA A 346 -4.43 -21.02 -22.15
N PRO A 347 -4.34 -21.59 -23.36
CA PRO A 347 -5.33 -21.33 -24.41
C PRO A 347 -6.75 -21.84 -24.11
N LYS A 348 -6.91 -22.72 -23.12
CA LYS A 348 -8.22 -23.29 -22.73
C LYS A 348 -8.97 -22.40 -21.74
N PHE A 349 -8.30 -21.38 -21.15
CA PHE A 349 -8.86 -20.60 -20.05
C PHE A 349 -10.14 -19.86 -20.41
N ALA A 350 -10.20 -19.16 -21.55
CA ALA A 350 -11.41 -18.45 -21.97
C ALA A 350 -12.62 -19.39 -22.15
N ALA A 351 -12.41 -20.59 -22.70
CA ALA A 351 -13.47 -21.60 -22.81
C ALA A 351 -13.88 -22.14 -21.42
N GLY A 352 -12.92 -22.31 -20.52
CA GLY A 352 -13.16 -22.73 -19.13
C GLY A 352 -14.01 -21.73 -18.35
N VAL A 353 -13.70 -20.42 -18.48
CA VAL A 353 -14.51 -19.34 -17.88
C VAL A 353 -15.93 -19.37 -18.43
N LYS A 354 -16.10 -19.44 -19.74
CA LYS A 354 -17.42 -19.47 -20.40
C LYS A 354 -18.26 -20.67 -19.95
N GLN A 355 -17.64 -21.85 -19.80
CA GLN A 355 -18.33 -23.04 -19.29
C GLN A 355 -18.76 -22.86 -17.85
N ALA A 356 -17.84 -22.44 -16.94
CA ALA A 356 -18.13 -22.27 -15.53
C ALA A 356 -19.23 -21.22 -15.29
N VAL A 357 -19.22 -20.10 -16.03
CA VAL A 357 -20.30 -19.09 -15.99
C VAL A 357 -21.63 -19.66 -16.48
N THR A 358 -21.63 -20.46 -17.55
CA THR A 358 -22.86 -21.08 -18.09
C THR A 358 -23.45 -22.03 -17.04
N ASP A 359 -22.65 -22.85 -16.41
CA ASP A 359 -23.09 -23.81 -15.39
C ASP A 359 -23.61 -23.08 -14.14
N LEU A 360 -22.94 -22.00 -13.70
CA LEU A 360 -23.38 -21.20 -12.58
C LEU A 360 -24.73 -20.53 -12.87
N LEU A 361 -24.91 -19.96 -14.06
CA LEU A 361 -26.18 -19.33 -14.48
C LEU A 361 -27.34 -20.32 -14.55
N ALA A 362 -27.08 -21.60 -14.86
CA ALA A 362 -28.11 -22.64 -14.85
C ALA A 362 -28.66 -22.91 -13.43
N GLY A 363 -27.84 -22.76 -12.40
CA GLY A 363 -28.24 -22.86 -11.00
C GLY A 363 -28.74 -21.56 -10.38
N GLY A 364 -28.42 -20.42 -10.98
CA GLY A 364 -28.60 -19.10 -10.44
C GLY A 364 -27.56 -18.73 -9.36
N ILE A 365 -27.30 -17.43 -9.19
CA ILE A 365 -26.41 -16.94 -8.14
C ILE A 365 -27.18 -16.90 -6.82
N PRO A 366 -26.69 -17.52 -5.73
CA PRO A 366 -27.34 -17.45 -4.42
C PRO A 366 -27.40 -16.01 -3.91
N GLU A 367 -28.58 -15.53 -3.54
CA GLU A 367 -28.82 -14.17 -3.04
C GLU A 367 -27.99 -13.85 -1.80
N GLU A 368 -27.77 -14.84 -0.94
CA GLU A 368 -26.98 -14.71 0.29
C GLU A 368 -25.50 -14.33 0.05
N LEU A 369 -24.90 -14.80 -1.04
CA LEU A 369 -23.53 -14.44 -1.42
C LEU A 369 -23.44 -12.97 -1.84
N LEU A 370 -24.37 -12.55 -2.70
CA LEU A 370 -24.46 -11.15 -3.14
C LEU A 370 -24.73 -10.19 -1.96
N LEU A 371 -25.62 -10.62 -1.04
CA LEU A 371 -25.91 -9.85 0.17
C LEU A 371 -24.67 -9.72 1.09
N ALA A 372 -23.90 -10.79 1.24
CA ALA A 372 -22.68 -10.77 2.03
C ALA A 372 -21.64 -9.78 1.47
N SER A 373 -21.37 -9.85 0.16
CA SER A 373 -20.45 -8.94 -0.52
C SER A 373 -20.95 -7.49 -0.48
N LEU A 374 -22.25 -7.26 -0.70
CA LEU A 374 -22.84 -5.93 -0.60
C LEU A 374 -22.66 -5.34 0.80
N ASN A 375 -22.93 -6.13 1.85
CA ASN A 375 -22.77 -5.68 3.24
C ASN A 375 -21.29 -5.39 3.58
N ALA A 376 -20.36 -6.22 3.12
CA ALA A 376 -18.93 -6.03 3.33
C ALA A 376 -18.43 -4.74 2.65
N MET A 377 -18.85 -4.47 1.42
CA MET A 377 -18.49 -3.25 0.69
C MET A 377 -19.14 -1.99 1.28
N GLU A 378 -20.41 -2.07 1.69
CA GLU A 378 -21.08 -0.97 2.39
C GLU A 378 -20.37 -0.66 3.71
N PHE A 379 -19.94 -1.67 4.46
CA PHE A 379 -19.13 -1.47 5.65
C PHE A 379 -17.75 -0.87 5.34
N ALA A 380 -17.08 -1.37 4.32
CA ALA A 380 -15.78 -0.83 3.88
C ALA A 380 -15.89 0.64 3.42
N SER A 381 -16.99 1.03 2.77
CA SER A 381 -17.23 2.43 2.38
C SER A 381 -17.38 3.37 3.59
N LEU A 382 -17.86 2.86 4.72
CA LEU A 382 -17.96 3.61 5.99
C LEU A 382 -16.63 3.68 6.75
N GLU A 383 -15.86 2.59 6.76
CA GLU A 383 -14.55 2.54 7.43
C GLU A 383 -13.42 3.17 6.61
N ARG A 384 -13.57 3.21 5.28
CA ARG A 384 -12.59 3.72 4.32
C ARG A 384 -11.19 3.15 4.60
N PRO A 385 -11.01 1.82 4.55
CA PRO A 385 -9.75 1.17 4.88
C PRO A 385 -8.63 1.63 3.93
N GLY A 386 -7.37 1.44 4.36
CA GLY A 386 -6.18 1.79 3.57
C GLY A 386 -5.32 2.87 4.21
N SER A 387 -4.19 3.16 3.58
CA SER A 387 -3.15 4.05 4.10
C SER A 387 -3.35 5.52 3.73
N LEU A 388 -4.16 5.81 2.69
CA LEU A 388 -4.39 7.20 2.27
C LEU A 388 -5.31 7.92 3.25
N PRO A 389 -5.00 9.19 3.62
CA PRO A 389 -5.94 10.06 4.33
C PRO A 389 -7.23 10.23 3.52
N ASP A 390 -8.36 10.35 4.21
CA ASP A 390 -9.67 10.40 3.55
C ASP A 390 -9.80 11.57 2.56
N GLY A 391 -9.31 12.76 2.93
CA GLY A 391 -9.33 13.90 2.02
C GLY A 391 -8.43 13.76 0.79
N VAL A 392 -7.36 12.97 0.89
CA VAL A 392 -6.51 12.64 -0.28
C VAL A 392 -7.26 11.71 -1.24
N LEU A 393 -7.93 10.70 -0.71
CA LEU A 393 -8.76 9.79 -1.49
C LEU A 393 -9.92 10.56 -2.17
N ASP A 394 -10.57 11.47 -1.45
CA ASP A 394 -11.62 12.32 -2.00
C ASP A 394 -11.12 13.24 -3.12
N ALA A 395 -9.89 13.75 -3.01
CA ALA A 395 -9.29 14.56 -4.08
C ALA A 395 -9.06 13.73 -5.36
N ILE A 396 -8.65 12.48 -5.23
CA ILE A 396 -8.50 11.54 -6.37
C ILE A 396 -9.88 11.22 -6.97
N TYR A 397 -10.87 10.91 -6.15
CA TYR A 397 -12.24 10.64 -6.59
C TYR A 397 -12.86 11.86 -7.27
N ALA A 398 -12.66 13.06 -6.70
CA ALA A 398 -13.14 14.29 -7.28
C ALA A 398 -12.54 14.56 -8.67
N ALA A 399 -11.23 14.40 -8.82
CA ALA A 399 -10.55 14.54 -10.11
C ALA A 399 -11.09 13.52 -11.13
N THR A 400 -11.32 12.27 -10.71
CA THR A 400 -11.85 11.19 -11.56
C THR A 400 -13.28 11.47 -12.02
N GLY A 401 -14.19 11.77 -11.09
CA GLY A 401 -15.58 12.08 -11.39
C GLY A 401 -15.72 13.30 -12.31
N TRP A 402 -14.98 14.38 -11.98
CA TRP A 402 -14.93 15.58 -12.80
C TRP A 402 -14.38 15.32 -14.21
N LEU A 403 -13.33 14.53 -14.33
CA LEU A 403 -12.70 14.25 -15.62
C LEU A 403 -13.64 13.59 -16.59
N HIS A 404 -14.36 12.57 -16.14
CA HIS A 404 -15.20 11.72 -17.00
C HIS A 404 -16.62 12.23 -17.19
N THR A 405 -17.17 12.97 -16.20
CA THR A 405 -18.57 13.39 -16.22
C THR A 405 -18.78 14.90 -16.07
N GLY A 406 -17.77 15.61 -15.59
CA GLY A 406 -17.87 17.01 -15.18
C GLY A 406 -18.35 17.20 -13.74
N ASP A 407 -18.70 16.12 -13.02
CA ASP A 407 -19.15 16.15 -11.62
C ASP A 407 -18.07 15.65 -10.65
N PRO A 408 -17.42 16.54 -9.87
CA PRO A 408 -16.40 16.14 -8.92
C PRO A 408 -16.96 15.42 -7.69
N ALA A 409 -18.27 15.47 -7.43
CA ALA A 409 -18.90 14.81 -6.28
C ALA A 409 -19.47 13.42 -6.60
N LEU A 410 -19.42 12.98 -7.87
CA LEU A 410 -20.07 11.76 -8.33
C LEU A 410 -19.69 10.51 -7.52
N LEU A 411 -18.41 10.33 -7.22
CA LEU A 411 -17.89 9.15 -6.49
C LEU A 411 -18.02 9.26 -4.98
N LEU A 412 -18.46 10.40 -4.45
CA LEU A 412 -18.62 10.62 -3.01
C LEU A 412 -20.03 10.23 -2.49
N HIS A 413 -20.93 9.84 -3.39
CA HIS A 413 -22.29 9.42 -3.08
C HIS A 413 -22.48 7.93 -3.34
N THR A 414 -22.50 7.13 -2.30
CA THR A 414 -22.59 5.66 -2.38
C THR A 414 -23.86 5.07 -1.77
N ASP A 415 -24.45 5.71 -0.75
CA ASP A 415 -25.59 5.17 0.02
C ASP A 415 -26.77 4.77 -0.84
N LYS A 416 -27.14 5.63 -1.81
CA LYS A 416 -28.26 5.36 -2.74
C LYS A 416 -27.97 4.21 -3.69
N LEU A 417 -26.70 4.00 -4.05
CA LEU A 417 -26.28 2.90 -4.92
C LEU A 417 -26.43 1.57 -4.16
N PHE A 418 -25.93 1.49 -2.91
CA PHE A 418 -26.11 0.31 -2.06
C PHE A 418 -27.58 -0.01 -1.82
N ALA A 419 -28.41 1.00 -1.51
CA ALA A 419 -29.85 0.80 -1.32
C ALA A 419 -30.53 0.22 -2.59
N SER A 420 -30.22 0.79 -3.76
CA SER A 420 -30.78 0.32 -5.03
C SER A 420 -30.32 -1.10 -5.40
N LEU A 421 -29.02 -1.41 -5.20
CA LEU A 421 -28.48 -2.74 -5.49
C LEU A 421 -29.05 -3.79 -4.53
N ARG A 422 -29.33 -3.41 -3.28
CA ARG A 422 -30.00 -4.28 -2.30
C ARG A 422 -31.41 -4.69 -2.76
N GLU A 423 -32.16 -3.80 -3.38
CA GLU A 423 -33.46 -4.12 -3.99
C GLU A 423 -33.33 -5.05 -5.18
N LYS A 424 -32.18 -5.03 -5.88
CA LYS A 424 -31.94 -5.85 -7.08
C LYS A 424 -31.50 -7.29 -6.78
N LEU A 425 -31.13 -7.63 -5.55
CA LEU A 425 -30.63 -8.97 -5.18
C LEU A 425 -31.56 -10.11 -5.62
N SER A 426 -32.89 -9.95 -5.46
CA SER A 426 -33.88 -10.97 -5.76
C SER A 426 -34.51 -10.85 -7.17
N THR A 427 -34.07 -9.91 -8.00
CA THR A 427 -34.72 -9.61 -9.31
C THR A 427 -34.11 -10.36 -10.49
N GLY A 428 -33.02 -11.09 -10.32
CA GLY A 428 -32.24 -11.70 -11.40
C GLY A 428 -31.29 -10.73 -12.12
N TRP A 429 -31.24 -9.47 -11.72
CA TRP A 429 -30.38 -8.44 -12.31
C TRP A 429 -28.89 -8.83 -12.30
N PHE A 430 -28.39 -9.45 -11.24
CA PHE A 430 -27.00 -9.92 -11.15
C PHE A 430 -26.71 -11.11 -12.07
N ASN A 431 -27.70 -11.98 -12.34
CA ASN A 431 -27.54 -13.04 -13.33
C ASN A 431 -27.41 -12.45 -14.75
N ASP A 432 -28.22 -11.44 -15.08
CA ASP A 432 -28.12 -10.77 -16.38
C ASP A 432 -26.77 -10.01 -16.49
N LEU A 433 -26.31 -9.38 -15.40
CA LEU A 433 -25.00 -8.72 -15.36
C LEU A 433 -23.86 -9.71 -15.61
N LEU A 434 -23.85 -10.85 -14.91
CA LEU A 434 -22.85 -11.91 -15.10
C LEU A 434 -22.81 -12.41 -16.54
N LYS A 435 -23.99 -12.64 -17.13
CA LYS A 435 -24.15 -13.07 -18.51
C LYS A 435 -23.59 -12.05 -19.50
N ASP A 436 -23.92 -10.76 -19.30
CA ASP A 436 -23.47 -9.67 -20.18
C ASP A 436 -21.97 -9.52 -20.16
N LEU A 437 -21.33 -9.69 -18.99
CA LEU A 437 -19.91 -9.54 -18.80
C LEU A 437 -19.13 -10.74 -19.33
N LEU A 438 -19.25 -11.89 -18.68
CA LEU A 438 -18.31 -13.00 -18.83
C LEU A 438 -18.69 -14.00 -19.95
N LEU A 439 -19.89 -13.92 -20.57
CA LEU A 439 -20.20 -14.66 -21.80
C LEU A 439 -19.84 -13.91 -23.09
N ALA A 440 -19.48 -12.61 -22.98
CA ALA A 440 -18.88 -11.88 -24.10
C ALA A 440 -17.50 -12.47 -24.44
N GLU A 441 -17.05 -12.31 -25.67
CA GLU A 441 -15.68 -12.72 -26.04
C GLU A 441 -14.67 -11.77 -25.41
N PRO A 442 -13.70 -12.27 -24.61
CA PRO A 442 -12.68 -11.42 -24.01
C PRO A 442 -11.60 -10.99 -25.00
N VAL A 443 -10.86 -9.94 -24.65
CA VAL A 443 -9.49 -9.75 -25.10
C VAL A 443 -8.61 -10.75 -24.34
N GLN A 444 -7.70 -11.43 -25.03
CA GLN A 444 -6.84 -12.46 -24.46
C GLN A 444 -5.37 -12.15 -24.72
N VAL A 445 -4.57 -12.15 -23.66
CA VAL A 445 -3.10 -12.09 -23.75
C VAL A 445 -2.51 -13.33 -23.10
N ILE A 446 -1.63 -14.05 -23.83
CA ILE A 446 -0.85 -15.16 -23.29
C ILE A 446 0.61 -14.75 -23.23
N GLN A 447 1.21 -14.84 -22.05
CA GLN A 447 2.60 -14.55 -21.79
C GLN A 447 3.37 -15.84 -21.54
N THR A 448 4.48 -16.04 -22.25
CA THR A 448 5.30 -17.25 -22.15
C THR A 448 6.74 -16.94 -21.75
N PRO A 449 7.35 -17.71 -20.84
CA PRO A 449 8.73 -17.49 -20.41
C PRO A 449 9.73 -17.72 -21.56
N ALA A 450 10.77 -16.86 -21.63
CA ALA A 450 11.84 -16.90 -22.62
C ALA A 450 13.18 -16.41 -22.01
N LEU A 451 14.31 -16.79 -22.59
CA LEU A 451 15.62 -16.33 -22.14
C LEU A 451 15.90 -14.87 -22.52
N PRO A 452 16.60 -14.07 -21.64
CA PRO A 452 16.85 -12.65 -21.84
C PRO A 452 17.71 -12.35 -23.06
N LYS A 453 17.55 -11.12 -23.61
CA LYS A 453 18.50 -10.50 -24.55
C LYS A 453 19.36 -9.49 -23.76
N LYS A 454 20.68 -9.50 -23.96
CA LYS A 454 21.62 -8.59 -23.25
C LYS A 454 21.54 -7.16 -23.78
N ASP A 455 21.44 -6.19 -22.87
CA ASP A 455 21.66 -4.76 -23.08
C ASP A 455 22.58 -4.20 -21.97
N GLU A 456 23.29 -3.06 -22.21
CA GLU A 456 24.34 -2.49 -21.34
C GLU A 456 23.87 -1.20 -20.64
N GLU A 457 24.37 -0.94 -19.39
CA GLU A 457 24.01 0.19 -18.51
C GLU A 457 25.18 1.16 -18.25
N ASP A 458 24.90 2.42 -17.81
CA ASP A 458 25.73 3.24 -16.88
C ASP A 458 25.19 4.66 -16.46
N ALA A 459 25.88 5.36 -15.54
CA ALA A 459 25.52 6.31 -14.49
C ALA A 459 25.47 7.84 -14.77
N THR A 460 24.96 8.61 -13.80
CA THR A 460 24.42 10.00 -13.88
C THR A 460 25.33 11.13 -13.30
N PRO A 461 25.28 12.39 -13.76
CA PRO A 461 25.94 13.54 -13.14
C PRO A 461 25.05 14.41 -12.21
N ALA A 462 25.65 14.97 -11.15
CA ALA A 462 25.00 15.71 -10.07
C ALA A 462 24.90 17.25 -10.25
N ARG A 463 23.93 17.87 -9.60
CA ARG A 463 23.62 19.31 -9.58
C ARG A 463 23.68 19.95 -8.19
N ASN A 464 23.76 21.30 -8.09
CA ASN A 464 24.01 22.06 -6.87
C ASN A 464 22.72 22.72 -6.31
N ASP A 465 22.52 22.65 -4.97
CA ASP A 465 21.26 22.95 -4.28
C ASP A 465 21.16 24.35 -3.65
N GLY A 466 20.03 25.05 -3.89
CA GLY A 466 19.54 26.16 -3.08
C GLY A 466 18.64 25.71 -1.92
N LYS A 467 18.47 26.54 -0.86
CA LYS A 467 17.53 26.26 0.24
C LYS A 467 16.15 26.85 -0.03
N LEU A 468 15.11 26.07 0.22
CA LEU A 468 13.70 26.51 0.17
C LEU A 468 13.45 27.58 1.25
N VAL A 469 12.85 28.70 0.84
CA VAL A 469 12.44 29.77 1.76
C VAL A 469 10.91 29.85 1.74
N LEU A 470 10.29 29.37 2.82
CA LEU A 470 8.85 29.45 3.04
C LEU A 470 8.50 30.82 3.64
N ASP A 471 7.32 31.36 3.32
CA ASP A 471 6.83 32.61 3.90
C ASP A 471 6.56 32.48 5.41
N HIS A 472 6.15 31.29 5.85
CA HIS A 472 5.85 30.97 7.24
C HIS A 472 6.51 29.64 7.67
N PRO A 473 7.84 29.61 7.87
CA PRO A 473 8.52 28.36 8.26
C PRO A 473 7.99 27.86 9.59
N LEU A 474 7.78 26.54 9.67
CA LEU A 474 7.33 25.89 10.90
C LEU A 474 8.44 25.93 11.98
N THR A 475 8.01 25.98 13.21
CA THR A 475 8.86 25.96 14.41
C THR A 475 8.39 24.90 15.39
N VAL A 476 9.17 24.61 16.42
CA VAL A 476 8.75 23.70 17.50
C VAL A 476 7.45 24.16 18.19
N ALA A 477 7.12 25.44 18.14
CA ALA A 477 5.88 25.98 18.71
C ALA A 477 4.62 25.60 17.92
N ASP A 478 4.76 25.24 16.65
CA ASP A 478 3.64 24.78 15.80
C ASP A 478 3.27 23.32 16.06
N LEU A 479 4.12 22.58 16.78
CA LEU A 479 3.88 21.20 17.18
C LEU A 479 2.99 21.20 18.43
N GLY A 480 1.88 20.46 18.38
CA GLY A 480 0.99 20.28 19.52
C GLY A 480 1.62 19.46 20.66
N ASP A 481 0.87 19.29 21.75
CA ASP A 481 1.29 18.46 22.90
C ASP A 481 1.29 16.94 22.64
N GLY A 482 0.89 16.52 21.43
CA GLY A 482 0.67 15.13 21.05
C GLY A 482 -0.67 14.58 21.57
N ASP A 483 -1.16 13.54 20.90
CA ASP A 483 -2.39 12.87 21.29
C ASP A 483 -2.21 12.16 22.64
N ARG A 484 -3.14 12.42 23.57
CA ARG A 484 -3.30 11.67 24.81
C ARG A 484 -4.44 10.68 24.59
N SER A 485 -4.11 9.41 24.43
CA SER A 485 -5.12 8.37 24.41
C SER A 485 -5.71 8.16 25.81
N ALA A 486 -7.02 7.93 25.88
CA ALA A 486 -7.63 7.49 27.12
C ALA A 486 -7.00 6.13 27.53
N ALA A 487 -6.53 6.05 28.77
CA ALA A 487 -5.98 4.79 29.29
C ALA A 487 -7.07 3.69 29.23
N GLY A 488 -6.72 2.55 28.65
CA GLY A 488 -7.60 1.38 28.68
C GLY A 488 -7.76 0.84 30.10
N THR A 489 -8.89 0.19 30.36
CA THR A 489 -9.13 -0.53 31.61
C THR A 489 -8.89 -2.01 31.40
N VAL A 490 -8.32 -2.69 32.40
CA VAL A 490 -8.02 -4.13 32.34
C VAL A 490 -8.72 -4.84 33.50
N GLU A 491 -9.39 -5.94 33.17
CA GLU A 491 -10.04 -6.79 34.19
C GLU A 491 -9.98 -8.29 33.79
N PRO A 492 -9.97 -9.21 34.75
CA PRO A 492 -10.10 -10.64 34.46
C PRO A 492 -11.55 -10.99 34.10
N LEU A 493 -11.76 -11.74 33.01
CA LEU A 493 -13.08 -12.21 32.59
C LEU A 493 -13.00 -13.61 31.97
N ALA A 494 -13.72 -14.57 32.53
CA ALA A 494 -13.88 -15.92 31.94
C ALA A 494 -12.57 -16.68 31.64
N GLY A 495 -11.51 -16.42 32.40
CA GLY A 495 -10.17 -17.00 32.21
C GLY A 495 -9.30 -16.26 31.21
N ALA A 496 -9.78 -15.16 30.66
CA ALA A 496 -9.03 -14.23 29.84
C ALA A 496 -8.78 -12.92 30.60
N GLU A 497 -7.90 -12.08 30.06
CA GLU A 497 -7.72 -10.69 30.43
C GLU A 497 -8.49 -9.81 29.44
N LEU A 498 -9.46 -9.02 29.93
CA LEU A 498 -10.25 -8.11 29.11
C LEU A 498 -9.66 -6.72 29.18
N LEU A 499 -9.19 -6.22 28.04
CA LEU A 499 -8.71 -4.86 27.82
C LEU A 499 -9.82 -4.06 27.13
N HIS A 500 -10.22 -2.93 27.71
CA HIS A 500 -11.25 -2.07 27.13
C HIS A 500 -10.72 -0.65 26.91
N HIS A 501 -10.86 -0.17 25.68
CA HIS A 501 -10.63 1.22 25.28
C HIS A 501 -11.96 1.83 24.82
N PRO A 502 -12.50 2.83 25.54
CA PRO A 502 -13.73 3.50 25.14
C PRO A 502 -13.56 4.19 23.77
N SER A 503 -14.42 3.87 22.84
CA SER A 503 -14.46 4.51 21.51
C SER A 503 -15.89 4.69 21.01
N LYS A 504 -16.08 5.48 19.95
CA LYS A 504 -17.35 5.70 19.25
C LYS A 504 -17.21 5.27 17.80
N GLY A 505 -18.31 4.86 17.18
CA GLY A 505 -18.36 4.41 15.78
C GLY A 505 -18.25 2.90 15.66
N SER A 506 -17.40 2.42 14.77
CA SER A 506 -17.15 0.98 14.59
C SER A 506 -16.52 0.37 15.84
N LEU A 507 -16.90 -0.89 16.12
CA LEU A 507 -16.31 -1.68 17.19
C LEU A 507 -15.15 -2.50 16.66
N TYR A 508 -14.02 -2.49 17.38
CA TYR A 508 -12.89 -3.36 17.11
C TYR A 508 -12.74 -4.36 18.25
N LEU A 509 -12.74 -5.64 17.93
CA LEU A 509 -12.63 -6.75 18.88
C LEU A 509 -11.47 -7.65 18.46
N ASN A 510 -10.46 -7.75 19.33
CA ASN A 510 -9.24 -8.48 19.05
C ASN A 510 -9.01 -9.55 20.12
N PHE A 511 -8.61 -10.75 19.68
CA PHE A 511 -8.23 -11.87 20.54
C PHE A 511 -6.75 -12.15 20.38
N TYR A 512 -5.99 -12.18 21.45
CA TYR A 512 -4.53 -12.35 21.48
C TYR A 512 -4.15 -13.56 22.33
N TYR A 513 -3.77 -14.65 21.70
CA TYR A 513 -3.27 -15.85 22.37
C TYR A 513 -1.75 -15.81 22.46
N ASP A 514 -1.21 -16.01 23.67
CA ASP A 514 0.22 -15.97 23.93
C ASP A 514 0.96 -17.17 23.32
N LEU A 515 2.06 -16.91 22.61
CA LEU A 515 2.89 -17.94 21.98
C LEU A 515 4.21 -18.24 22.73
N GLY A 516 4.42 -17.69 23.92
CA GLY A 516 5.68 -17.85 24.67
C GLY A 516 6.05 -19.28 25.04
N GLU A 517 5.11 -20.22 24.96
CA GLU A 517 5.36 -21.67 25.16
C GLU A 517 5.53 -22.46 23.84
N CYS A 518 5.41 -21.81 22.68
CA CYS A 518 5.53 -22.48 21.40
C CYS A 518 7.00 -22.55 20.96
N THR A 519 7.37 -23.65 20.29
CA THR A 519 8.66 -23.71 19.58
C THR A 519 8.61 -22.86 18.32
N PRO A 520 9.75 -22.45 17.74
CA PRO A 520 9.78 -21.71 16.47
C PRO A 520 9.04 -22.42 15.33
N GLU A 521 9.16 -23.76 15.25
CA GLU A 521 8.44 -24.56 14.26
C GLU A 521 6.91 -24.54 14.50
N GLU A 522 6.47 -24.60 15.76
CA GLU A 522 5.05 -24.47 16.09
C GLU A 522 4.49 -23.09 15.71
N VAL A 523 5.28 -22.03 15.81
CA VAL A 523 4.89 -20.70 15.35
C VAL A 523 4.73 -20.66 13.83
N GLN A 524 5.61 -21.30 13.06
CA GLN A 524 5.46 -21.44 11.60
C GLN A 524 4.19 -22.20 11.22
N TYR A 525 3.85 -23.28 11.93
CA TYR A 525 2.59 -23.98 11.71
C TYR A 525 1.36 -23.14 12.08
N LEU A 526 1.46 -22.27 13.08
CA LEU A 526 0.36 -21.36 13.44
C LEU A 526 0.16 -20.25 12.37
N ASP A 527 1.25 -19.78 11.80
CA ASP A 527 1.19 -18.83 10.68
C ASP A 527 0.47 -19.47 9.48
N LEU A 528 0.91 -20.65 9.06
CA LEU A 528 0.22 -21.42 8.01
C LEU A 528 -1.24 -21.72 8.35
N LEU A 529 -1.54 -22.00 9.63
CA LEU A 529 -2.93 -22.22 10.05
C LEU A 529 -3.80 -21.01 9.74
N THR A 530 -3.29 -19.79 9.98
CA THR A 530 -4.09 -18.59 9.74
C THR A 530 -4.48 -18.38 8.27
N ASP A 531 -3.63 -18.82 7.35
CA ASP A 531 -3.89 -18.76 5.90
C ASP A 531 -4.84 -19.86 5.41
N ILE A 532 -4.86 -20.99 6.12
CA ILE A 532 -5.64 -22.19 5.73
C ILE A 532 -7.07 -22.16 6.30
N LEU A 533 -7.30 -21.49 7.44
CA LEU A 533 -8.59 -21.54 8.15
C LEU A 533 -9.78 -21.16 7.26
N ASP A 534 -9.60 -20.24 6.32
CA ASP A 534 -10.66 -19.79 5.42
C ASP A 534 -11.03 -20.80 4.32
N GLU A 535 -10.21 -21.83 4.14
CA GLU A 535 -10.37 -22.83 3.09
C GLU A 535 -11.06 -24.11 3.56
N LEU A 536 -11.36 -24.22 4.87
CA LEU A 536 -11.76 -25.46 5.50
C LEU A 536 -13.16 -25.41 6.10
N ASP A 537 -13.87 -26.54 5.94
CA ASP A 537 -15.18 -26.77 6.54
C ASP A 537 -15.09 -26.87 8.07
N THR A 538 -16.23 -26.59 8.74
CA THR A 538 -16.49 -26.95 10.12
C THR A 538 -17.57 -28.06 10.17
N PRO A 539 -17.87 -28.64 11.33
CA PRO A 539 -19.03 -29.54 11.46
C PRO A 539 -20.39 -28.87 11.23
N GLU A 540 -20.45 -27.54 11.30
CA GLU A 540 -21.68 -26.74 11.23
C GLU A 540 -21.89 -26.09 9.86
N HIS A 541 -20.78 -25.62 9.23
CA HIS A 541 -20.81 -24.94 7.94
C HIS A 541 -19.67 -25.40 7.03
N THR A 542 -19.91 -25.39 5.74
CA THR A 542 -18.82 -25.44 4.74
C THR A 542 -17.97 -24.17 4.83
N ALA A 543 -16.74 -24.19 4.32
CA ALA A 543 -15.87 -23.04 4.27
C ALA A 543 -16.57 -21.82 3.61
N ARG A 544 -17.27 -22.05 2.50
CA ARG A 544 -18.05 -21.03 1.80
C ARG A 544 -19.16 -20.43 2.67
N GLU A 545 -19.97 -21.28 3.32
CA GLU A 545 -21.03 -20.79 4.20
C GLU A 545 -20.48 -19.98 5.37
N LEU A 546 -19.38 -20.43 5.98
CA LEU A 546 -18.73 -19.75 7.09
C LEU A 546 -18.16 -18.38 6.64
N GLN A 547 -17.50 -18.30 5.50
CA GLN A 547 -17.03 -17.04 4.91
C GLN A 547 -18.22 -16.10 4.62
N THR A 548 -19.29 -16.62 4.02
CA THR A 548 -20.51 -15.83 3.75
C THR A 548 -21.12 -15.27 5.03
N GLN A 549 -21.19 -16.07 6.10
CA GLN A 549 -21.70 -15.62 7.40
C GLN A 549 -20.78 -14.53 8.00
N ARG A 550 -19.47 -14.71 7.91
CA ARG A 550 -18.50 -13.69 8.39
C ARG A 550 -18.65 -12.38 7.61
N ALA A 551 -18.67 -12.41 6.29
CA ALA A 551 -18.88 -11.22 5.45
C ALA A 551 -20.23 -10.54 5.71
N THR A 552 -21.29 -11.31 5.99
CA THR A 552 -22.63 -10.75 6.30
C THR A 552 -22.66 -9.98 7.62
N TRP A 553 -21.97 -10.46 8.65
CA TRP A 553 -22.13 -9.95 10.03
C TRP A 553 -20.92 -9.16 10.54
N LEU A 554 -19.74 -9.39 9.96
CA LEU A 554 -18.49 -8.70 10.34
C LEU A 554 -18.08 -7.78 9.18
N GLY A 555 -17.52 -6.63 9.48
CA GLY A 555 -16.98 -5.74 8.45
C GLY A 555 -15.65 -6.27 7.92
N ASN A 556 -14.78 -6.66 8.85
CA ASN A 556 -13.52 -7.34 8.54
C ASN A 556 -13.20 -8.36 9.64
N SER A 557 -12.59 -9.47 9.29
CA SER A 557 -12.09 -10.44 10.26
C SER A 557 -10.89 -11.19 9.70
N MET A 558 -9.78 -11.21 10.46
CA MET A 558 -8.53 -11.83 10.02
C MET A 558 -7.81 -12.48 11.19
N ALA A 559 -7.35 -13.70 10.98
CA ALA A 559 -6.39 -14.37 11.85
C ALA A 559 -4.98 -14.11 11.33
N CYS A 560 -4.02 -13.90 12.22
CA CYS A 560 -2.60 -13.75 11.87
C CYS A 560 -1.70 -14.01 13.09
N VAL A 561 -0.41 -14.20 12.89
CA VAL A 561 0.58 -14.12 13.96
C VAL A 561 1.14 -12.70 14.03
N SER A 562 1.42 -12.23 15.24
CA SER A 562 1.95 -10.88 15.47
C SER A 562 3.09 -10.92 16.47
N PHE A 563 4.12 -10.11 16.22
CA PHE A 563 5.33 -10.05 17.04
C PHE A 563 5.62 -8.61 17.40
N TRP A 564 5.81 -8.32 18.69
CA TRP A 564 6.08 -6.97 19.16
C TRP A 564 7.16 -6.99 20.23
N THR A 565 8.12 -6.09 20.10
CA THR A 565 9.19 -5.92 21.08
C THR A 565 9.11 -4.54 21.69
N GLY A 566 9.36 -4.44 23.01
CA GLY A 566 9.45 -3.19 23.72
C GLY A 566 10.64 -2.35 23.25
N ARG A 567 10.73 -1.13 23.77
CA ARG A 567 11.66 -0.10 23.27
C ARG A 567 13.08 -0.21 23.83
N GLN A 568 13.26 -0.83 24.98
CA GLN A 568 14.55 -0.92 25.66
C GLN A 568 15.30 -2.17 25.20
N GLU A 569 16.64 -2.10 25.24
CA GLU A 569 17.45 -3.29 25.01
C GLU A 569 17.09 -4.39 26.01
N GLY A 570 16.96 -5.63 25.51
CA GLY A 570 16.51 -6.76 26.32
C GLY A 570 15.00 -6.77 26.64
N SER A 571 14.23 -5.83 26.10
CA SER A 571 12.76 -5.90 26.19
C SER A 571 12.26 -7.22 25.61
N PRO A 572 11.25 -7.83 26.24
CA PRO A 572 10.71 -9.10 25.79
C PRO A 572 10.01 -8.95 24.43
N CYS A 573 10.05 -10.00 23.63
CA CYS A 573 9.19 -10.14 22.46
C CYS A 573 7.86 -10.76 22.90
N HIS A 574 6.77 -10.15 22.50
CA HIS A 574 5.41 -10.62 22.69
C HIS A 574 4.92 -11.24 21.37
N ALA A 575 4.97 -12.56 21.27
CA ALA A 575 4.46 -13.31 20.13
C ALA A 575 2.99 -13.70 20.40
N LYS A 576 2.10 -13.43 19.46
CA LYS A 576 0.66 -13.65 19.60
C LYS A 576 0.07 -14.30 18.35
N LEU A 577 -0.78 -15.31 18.52
CA LEU A 577 -1.79 -15.64 17.52
C LEU A 577 -2.96 -14.66 17.74
N THR A 578 -3.30 -13.92 16.72
CA THR A 578 -4.32 -12.87 16.79
C THR A 578 -5.52 -13.18 15.91
N TRP A 579 -6.70 -12.82 16.39
CA TRP A 579 -7.89 -12.74 15.55
C TRP A 579 -8.50 -11.36 15.73
N ASN A 580 -8.42 -10.55 14.66
CA ASN A 580 -8.85 -9.16 14.63
C ASN A 580 -10.18 -9.05 13.91
N MET A 581 -11.09 -8.22 14.42
CA MET A 581 -12.38 -7.94 13.79
C MET A 581 -12.77 -6.48 13.89
N SER A 582 -13.43 -5.98 12.84
CA SER A 582 -14.24 -4.75 12.90
C SER A 582 -15.70 -5.10 12.62
N LEU A 583 -16.63 -4.50 13.37
CA LEU A 583 -18.04 -4.83 13.27
C LEU A 583 -18.93 -3.73 13.84
N LEU A 584 -20.23 -3.82 13.54
CA LEU A 584 -21.24 -3.02 14.20
C LEU A 584 -21.59 -3.62 15.57
N GLU A 585 -21.75 -2.81 16.62
CA GLU A 585 -22.00 -3.27 17.99
C GLU A 585 -23.21 -4.23 18.13
N ARG A 586 -24.24 -4.05 17.28
CA ARG A 586 -25.41 -4.93 17.25
C ARG A 586 -25.06 -6.40 16.91
N ASN A 587 -23.95 -6.64 16.20
CA ASN A 587 -23.52 -7.95 15.68
C ASN A 587 -22.53 -8.67 16.60
N LEU A 588 -22.27 -8.17 17.80
CA LEU A 588 -21.27 -8.71 18.72
C LEU A 588 -21.53 -10.18 19.11
N ASP A 589 -22.80 -10.59 19.25
CA ASP A 589 -23.19 -11.98 19.50
C ASP A 589 -22.82 -12.91 18.32
N LYS A 590 -23.00 -12.42 17.08
CA LYS A 590 -22.61 -13.13 15.87
C LYS A 590 -21.10 -13.26 15.79
N ALA A 591 -20.37 -12.21 16.10
CA ALA A 591 -18.91 -12.22 16.12
C ALA A 591 -18.35 -13.30 17.06
N ILE A 592 -18.87 -13.37 18.31
CA ILE A 592 -18.44 -14.39 19.29
C ILE A 592 -18.79 -15.82 18.82
N ALA A 593 -19.97 -16.01 18.23
CA ALA A 593 -20.39 -17.33 17.75
C ALA A 593 -19.53 -17.79 16.55
N LEU A 594 -19.41 -16.93 15.53
CA LEU A 594 -18.63 -17.24 14.31
C LEU A 594 -17.15 -17.42 14.61
N GLY A 595 -16.56 -16.61 15.50
CA GLY A 595 -15.16 -16.78 15.90
C GLY A 595 -14.91 -18.05 16.69
N SER A 596 -15.87 -18.43 17.56
CA SER A 596 -15.79 -19.70 18.27
C SER A 596 -15.81 -20.91 17.30
N GLU A 597 -16.61 -20.84 16.26
CA GLU A 597 -16.65 -21.85 15.22
C GLU A 597 -15.37 -21.85 14.37
N TYR A 598 -15.00 -20.71 13.83
CA TYR A 598 -13.86 -20.50 12.94
C TYR A 598 -12.53 -20.98 13.55
N LEU A 599 -12.23 -20.57 14.78
CA LEU A 599 -10.96 -20.91 15.41
C LEU A 599 -10.94 -22.32 16.00
N TYR A 600 -12.03 -22.77 16.62
CA TYR A 600 -12.02 -24.01 17.43
C TYR A 600 -12.56 -25.23 16.70
N LYS A 601 -13.41 -25.05 15.65
CA LYS A 601 -14.13 -26.19 15.04
C LYS A 601 -13.72 -26.48 13.61
N THR A 602 -12.87 -25.71 12.99
CA THR A 602 -12.39 -25.96 11.62
C THR A 602 -11.72 -27.33 11.53
N CYS A 603 -12.09 -28.13 10.51
CA CYS A 603 -11.64 -29.47 10.28
C CYS A 603 -10.27 -29.50 9.61
N LEU A 604 -9.20 -29.75 10.36
CA LEU A 604 -7.81 -29.75 9.91
C LEU A 604 -7.31 -31.11 9.39
N THR A 605 -8.17 -32.13 9.31
CA THR A 605 -7.80 -33.47 8.85
C THR A 605 -8.83 -34.01 7.86
N GLY A 606 -8.39 -34.95 7.02
CA GLY A 606 -9.23 -35.58 6.00
C GLY A 606 -8.98 -35.06 4.58
N PRO A 607 -9.54 -35.74 3.56
CA PRO A 607 -9.20 -35.48 2.16
C PRO A 607 -9.40 -34.04 1.69
N LYS A 608 -10.46 -33.35 2.12
CA LYS A 608 -10.71 -31.93 1.79
C LYS A 608 -9.65 -31.00 2.37
N ALA A 609 -9.21 -31.26 3.62
CA ALA A 609 -8.17 -30.48 4.24
C ALA A 609 -6.82 -30.70 3.52
N GLU A 610 -6.49 -31.92 3.17
CA GLU A 610 -5.27 -32.28 2.45
C GLU A 610 -5.22 -31.60 1.06
N GLU A 611 -6.34 -31.55 0.35
CA GLU A 611 -6.44 -30.84 -0.93
C GLU A 611 -6.28 -29.31 -0.76
N ALA A 612 -6.90 -28.73 0.27
CA ALA A 612 -6.77 -27.31 0.59
C ALA A 612 -5.32 -26.95 0.93
N PHE A 613 -4.61 -27.76 1.72
CA PHE A 613 -3.20 -27.55 2.05
C PHE A 613 -2.33 -27.49 0.80
N ALA A 614 -2.44 -28.47 -0.08
CA ALA A 614 -1.66 -28.49 -1.32
C ALA A 614 -1.89 -27.24 -2.17
N ARG A 615 -3.16 -26.80 -2.28
CA ARG A 615 -3.53 -25.61 -3.05
C ARG A 615 -2.99 -24.32 -2.42
N VAL A 616 -3.30 -24.08 -1.14
CA VAL A 616 -2.92 -22.84 -0.44
C VAL A 616 -1.40 -22.68 -0.39
N LEU A 617 -0.67 -23.74 -0.05
CA LEU A 617 0.79 -23.68 0.00
C LEU A 617 1.41 -23.39 -1.37
N SER A 618 0.84 -23.94 -2.45
CA SER A 618 1.31 -23.64 -3.81
C SER A 618 1.05 -22.18 -4.21
N GLN A 619 -0.13 -21.65 -3.86
CA GLN A 619 -0.47 -20.24 -4.10
C GLN A 619 0.44 -19.30 -3.29
N GLN A 620 0.72 -19.62 -2.03
CA GLN A 620 1.63 -18.85 -1.18
C GLN A 620 3.06 -18.85 -1.74
N LYS A 621 3.56 -20.00 -2.22
CA LYS A 621 4.88 -20.07 -2.85
C LYS A 621 4.99 -19.07 -4.01
N LEU A 622 4.04 -19.11 -4.94
CA LEU A 622 4.00 -18.20 -6.08
C LEU A 622 3.93 -16.72 -5.62
N ASN A 623 3.12 -16.43 -4.61
CA ASN A 623 3.00 -15.07 -4.09
C ASN A 623 4.32 -14.60 -3.45
N MET A 624 4.99 -15.42 -2.64
CA MET A 624 6.26 -15.05 -2.02
C MET A 624 7.36 -14.77 -3.08
N GLU A 625 7.47 -15.59 -4.12
CA GLU A 625 8.41 -15.37 -5.24
C GLU A 625 8.19 -14.01 -5.91
N GLN A 626 6.93 -13.63 -6.16
CA GLN A 626 6.56 -12.30 -6.67
C GLN A 626 6.93 -11.17 -5.69
N GLN A 627 6.69 -11.38 -4.39
CA GLN A 627 6.98 -10.37 -3.37
C GLN A 627 8.50 -10.15 -3.20
N PHE A 628 9.33 -11.15 -3.34
CA PHE A 628 10.79 -10.98 -3.34
C PHE A 628 11.25 -10.00 -4.43
N ILE A 629 10.62 -10.06 -5.61
CA ILE A 629 10.90 -9.15 -6.73
C ILE A 629 10.36 -7.73 -6.46
N ARG A 630 9.17 -7.60 -5.86
CA ARG A 630 8.49 -6.30 -5.68
C ARG A 630 8.94 -5.54 -4.44
N GLN A 631 9.25 -6.25 -3.36
CA GLN A 631 9.47 -5.72 -2.02
C GLN A 631 10.74 -6.27 -1.36
N GLY A 632 11.76 -6.60 -2.13
CA GLY A 632 13.01 -7.21 -1.66
C GLY A 632 13.66 -6.45 -0.50
N ASN A 633 13.52 -5.13 -0.44
CA ASN A 633 14.01 -4.31 0.67
C ASN A 633 13.38 -4.69 2.03
N GLN A 634 12.10 -5.05 2.07
CA GLN A 634 11.44 -5.46 3.31
C GLN A 634 11.94 -6.83 3.77
N TYR A 635 12.03 -7.78 2.85
CA TYR A 635 12.57 -9.12 3.14
C TYR A 635 14.04 -9.07 3.57
N ALA A 636 14.85 -8.26 2.90
CA ALA A 636 16.24 -8.06 3.26
C ALA A 636 16.39 -7.43 4.65
N ALA A 637 15.56 -6.44 5.02
CA ALA A 637 15.59 -5.81 6.34
C ALA A 637 15.20 -6.81 7.46
N VAL A 638 14.15 -7.60 7.23
CA VAL A 638 13.73 -8.65 8.17
C VAL A 638 14.84 -9.71 8.34
N ARG A 639 15.41 -10.17 7.23
CA ARG A 639 16.51 -11.15 7.23
C ARG A 639 17.74 -10.66 7.96
N ALA A 640 18.18 -9.42 7.69
CA ALA A 640 19.35 -8.82 8.32
C ALA A 640 19.16 -8.63 9.83
N ALA A 641 17.97 -8.23 10.28
CA ALA A 641 17.68 -8.03 11.70
C ALA A 641 17.38 -9.33 12.48
N ALA A 642 17.05 -10.42 11.79
CA ALA A 642 16.73 -11.72 12.42
C ALA A 642 17.87 -12.31 13.26
N HIS A 643 19.11 -11.90 13.04
CA HIS A 643 20.26 -12.39 13.78
C HIS A 643 20.38 -11.83 15.21
N TYR A 644 19.73 -10.71 15.51
CA TYR A 644 19.82 -10.07 16.83
C TYR A 644 18.48 -9.68 17.44
N SER A 645 17.39 -9.74 16.70
CA SER A 645 16.04 -9.42 17.17
C SER A 645 15.14 -10.63 17.11
N VAL A 646 14.53 -11.01 18.25
CA VAL A 646 13.56 -12.11 18.32
C VAL A 646 12.31 -11.84 17.49
N GLU A 647 11.82 -10.59 17.45
CA GLU A 647 10.70 -10.15 16.62
C GLU A 647 10.96 -10.44 15.13
N TYR A 648 12.14 -9.99 14.65
CA TYR A 648 12.51 -10.20 13.25
C TYR A 648 12.87 -11.67 12.95
N ALA A 649 13.44 -12.42 13.90
CA ALA A 649 13.71 -13.83 13.73
C ALA A 649 12.43 -14.66 13.55
N LEU A 650 11.37 -14.33 14.29
CA LEU A 650 10.06 -14.95 14.14
C LEU A 650 9.39 -14.54 12.81
N SER A 651 9.44 -13.25 12.47
CA SER A 651 8.91 -12.77 11.18
C SER A 651 9.62 -13.43 10.00
N GLU A 652 10.95 -13.58 10.07
CA GLU A 652 11.75 -14.27 9.06
C GLU A 652 11.37 -15.74 8.89
N ARG A 653 11.07 -16.43 10.02
CA ARG A 653 10.62 -17.83 9.99
C ARG A 653 9.23 -17.99 9.39
N CYS A 654 8.34 -17.05 9.60
CA CYS A 654 6.97 -17.12 9.11
C CYS A 654 6.90 -16.68 7.64
N SER A 655 7.31 -15.48 7.34
CA SER A 655 7.08 -14.83 6.05
C SER A 655 8.35 -14.39 5.31
N GLY A 656 9.56 -14.71 5.81
CA GLY A 656 10.83 -14.42 5.14
C GLY A 656 11.37 -15.60 4.32
N VAL A 657 12.67 -15.56 3.99
CA VAL A 657 13.36 -16.63 3.22
C VAL A 657 13.29 -17.98 3.95
N THR A 658 13.46 -17.97 5.29
CA THR A 658 13.31 -19.20 6.09
C THR A 658 11.89 -19.76 6.02
N GLY A 659 10.87 -18.89 6.02
CA GLY A 659 9.46 -19.28 5.81
C GLY A 659 9.24 -19.88 4.43
N TYR A 660 9.81 -19.26 3.40
CA TYR A 660 9.76 -19.77 2.02
C TYR A 660 10.37 -21.18 1.92
N HIS A 661 11.56 -21.41 2.50
CA HIS A 661 12.17 -22.76 2.52
C HIS A 661 11.33 -23.76 3.29
N PHE A 662 10.73 -23.35 4.41
CA PHE A 662 9.82 -24.23 5.17
C PHE A 662 8.60 -24.63 4.32
N LEU A 663 8.02 -23.70 3.61
CA LEU A 663 6.92 -23.91 2.68
C LEU A 663 7.29 -24.86 1.53
N CYS A 664 8.44 -24.63 0.87
CA CYS A 664 8.95 -25.52 -0.17
C CYS A 664 9.17 -26.95 0.33
N ASN A 665 9.76 -27.11 1.51
CA ASN A 665 9.95 -28.43 2.13
C ASN A 665 8.62 -29.16 2.39
N LEU A 666 7.57 -28.46 2.83
CA LEU A 666 6.24 -29.07 3.04
C LEU A 666 5.62 -29.52 1.69
N LEU A 667 5.77 -28.72 0.64
CA LEU A 667 5.31 -29.05 -0.71
C LEU A 667 6.05 -30.27 -1.29
N GLU A 668 7.37 -30.37 -1.07
CA GLU A 668 8.18 -31.52 -1.50
C GLU A 668 7.82 -32.81 -0.77
N GLN A 669 7.60 -32.73 0.54
CA GLN A 669 7.21 -33.91 1.36
C GLN A 669 5.80 -34.37 1.05
N ALA A 670 4.88 -33.42 0.81
CA ALA A 670 3.46 -33.64 0.52
C ALA A 670 2.75 -34.60 1.51
N ASP A 671 3.21 -34.65 2.79
CA ASP A 671 2.55 -35.45 3.87
C ASP A 671 1.49 -34.60 4.56
N TRP A 672 0.41 -34.34 3.83
CA TRP A 672 -0.70 -33.52 4.29
C TRP A 672 -1.42 -34.06 5.51
N ALA A 673 -1.48 -35.40 5.64
CA ALA A 673 -2.08 -36.04 6.79
C ALA A 673 -1.27 -35.81 8.08
N ALA A 674 0.07 -35.82 8.00
CA ALA A 674 0.93 -35.47 9.14
C ALA A 674 0.84 -33.98 9.45
N MET A 675 0.81 -33.12 8.44
CA MET A 675 0.63 -31.68 8.60
C MET A 675 -0.68 -31.34 9.31
N GLY A 676 -1.81 -31.91 8.89
CA GLY A 676 -3.11 -31.72 9.54
C GLY A 676 -3.10 -32.08 11.03
N LYS A 677 -2.50 -33.20 11.40
CA LYS A 677 -2.34 -33.62 12.82
C LYS A 677 -1.46 -32.63 13.61
N LYS A 678 -0.40 -32.12 12.98
CA LYS A 678 0.47 -31.13 13.62
C LYS A 678 -0.28 -29.82 13.87
N LEU A 679 -1.04 -29.32 12.87
CA LEU A 679 -1.89 -28.13 12.98
C LEU A 679 -2.95 -28.31 14.08
N GLU A 680 -3.62 -29.46 14.17
CA GLU A 680 -4.56 -29.77 15.28
C GLU A 680 -3.89 -29.70 16.65
N ALA A 681 -2.71 -30.31 16.79
CA ALA A 681 -2.00 -30.31 18.05
C ALA A 681 -1.56 -28.93 18.51
N VAL A 682 -1.06 -28.10 17.58
CA VAL A 682 -0.62 -26.74 17.90
C VAL A 682 -1.82 -25.84 18.17
N ARG A 683 -2.90 -25.93 17.40
CA ARG A 683 -4.17 -25.23 17.65
C ARG A 683 -4.72 -25.56 19.04
N GLU A 684 -4.81 -26.85 19.40
CA GLU A 684 -5.28 -27.30 20.73
C GLU A 684 -4.43 -26.70 21.85
N LYS A 685 -3.10 -26.78 21.72
CA LYS A 685 -2.14 -26.18 22.67
C LYS A 685 -2.40 -24.70 22.90
N VAL A 686 -2.57 -23.91 21.82
CA VAL A 686 -2.66 -22.47 21.92
C VAL A 686 -4.06 -22.02 22.33
N LEU A 687 -5.11 -22.47 21.62
CA LEU A 687 -6.46 -21.96 21.89
C LEU A 687 -7.01 -22.37 23.27
N ASN A 688 -6.65 -23.54 23.78
CA ASN A 688 -7.19 -24.04 25.05
C ASN A 688 -6.29 -23.77 26.25
N HIS A 689 -4.97 -23.61 26.07
CA HIS A 689 -4.04 -23.52 27.18
C HIS A 689 -3.24 -22.22 27.29
N ALA A 690 -3.02 -21.50 26.20
CA ALA A 690 -2.27 -20.26 26.24
C ALA A 690 -3.05 -19.12 26.93
N ALA A 691 -2.34 -18.17 27.53
CA ALA A 691 -2.96 -16.94 28.02
C ALA A 691 -3.72 -16.22 26.90
N LEU A 692 -4.88 -15.69 27.19
CA LEU A 692 -5.73 -14.95 26.26
C LEU A 692 -5.96 -13.53 26.78
N THR A 693 -5.69 -12.54 25.94
CA THR A 693 -6.15 -11.16 26.12
C THR A 693 -7.23 -10.88 25.08
N VAL A 694 -8.37 -10.39 25.50
CA VAL A 694 -9.46 -9.92 24.63
C VAL A 694 -9.48 -8.40 24.71
N SER A 695 -9.24 -7.73 23.59
CA SER A 695 -9.28 -6.27 23.52
C SER A 695 -10.55 -5.80 22.84
N LEU A 696 -11.25 -4.87 23.48
CA LEU A 696 -12.46 -4.23 22.99
C LEU A 696 -12.24 -2.72 22.86
N HIS A 697 -12.36 -2.21 21.66
CA HIS A 697 -12.46 -0.78 21.37
C HIS A 697 -13.92 -0.49 20.99
N GLY A 698 -14.68 0.09 21.91
CA GLY A 698 -16.12 0.26 21.71
C GLY A 698 -16.79 0.98 22.90
N SER A 699 -18.13 1.09 22.83
CA SER A 699 -18.92 1.74 23.86
C SER A 699 -19.01 0.93 25.17
N GLU A 700 -19.46 1.57 26.25
CA GLU A 700 -19.76 0.88 27.53
C GLU A 700 -20.89 -0.14 27.39
N GLU A 701 -21.81 0.07 26.44
CA GLU A 701 -22.85 -0.89 26.12
C GLU A 701 -22.29 -2.14 25.45
N ALA A 702 -21.36 -1.99 24.51
CA ALA A 702 -20.62 -3.10 23.89
C ALA A 702 -19.83 -3.89 24.94
N LEU A 703 -19.17 -3.19 25.88
CA LEU A 703 -18.45 -3.82 27.00
C LEU A 703 -19.39 -4.66 27.87
N ALA A 704 -20.56 -4.11 28.26
CA ALA A 704 -21.53 -4.85 29.05
C ALA A 704 -22.06 -6.10 28.31
N LYS A 705 -22.29 -5.98 27.00
CA LYS A 705 -22.71 -7.09 26.14
C LYS A 705 -21.60 -8.17 26.04
N LEU A 706 -20.34 -7.78 25.84
CA LEU A 706 -19.20 -8.71 25.79
C LEU A 706 -19.02 -9.47 27.11
N ARG A 707 -19.16 -8.78 28.26
CA ARG A 707 -19.11 -9.41 29.60
C ARG A 707 -20.18 -10.51 29.78
N ALA A 708 -21.33 -10.34 29.16
CA ALA A 708 -22.41 -11.34 29.20
C ALA A 708 -22.16 -12.53 28.24
N LEU A 709 -21.56 -12.29 27.09
CA LEU A 709 -21.39 -13.28 26.03
C LEU A 709 -20.14 -14.16 26.23
N LEU A 710 -19.03 -13.58 26.64
CA LEU A 710 -17.73 -14.27 26.69
C LEU A 710 -17.72 -15.51 27.59
N PRO A 711 -18.31 -15.51 28.80
CA PRO A 711 -18.33 -16.68 29.68
C PRO A 711 -19.03 -17.92 29.12
N GLY A 712 -19.95 -17.74 28.17
CA GLY A 712 -20.67 -18.84 27.49
C GLY A 712 -20.08 -19.30 26.17
N SER A 713 -18.96 -18.74 25.77
CA SER A 713 -18.31 -18.99 24.47
C SER A 713 -17.16 -20.00 24.58
N ALA A 714 -16.63 -20.45 23.42
CA ALA A 714 -15.42 -21.26 23.36
C ALA A 714 -14.16 -20.52 23.85
N PHE A 715 -14.20 -19.19 23.92
CA PHE A 715 -13.09 -18.37 24.43
C PHE A 715 -12.93 -18.46 25.96
N ALA A 716 -13.98 -18.88 26.68
CA ALA A 716 -13.93 -19.07 28.13
C ALA A 716 -13.20 -20.39 28.45
N ALA A 717 -12.01 -20.31 29.03
CA ALA A 717 -11.25 -21.47 29.48
C ALA A 717 -10.69 -21.24 30.88
N GLN A 718 -10.70 -22.31 31.69
CA GLN A 718 -10.10 -22.31 33.03
C GLN A 718 -8.68 -22.88 32.95
N GLY A 719 -7.78 -22.36 33.79
CA GLY A 719 -6.43 -22.92 33.91
C GLY A 719 -5.49 -22.59 32.78
N ARG A 720 -5.73 -21.48 32.05
CA ARG A 720 -4.75 -20.96 31.07
C ARG A 720 -3.42 -20.65 31.74
N THR A 721 -2.31 -20.88 31.01
CA THR A 721 -0.98 -20.49 31.45
C THR A 721 -0.87 -18.97 31.52
N ALA A 722 0.05 -18.46 32.35
CA ALA A 722 0.32 -17.04 32.35
C ALA A 722 1.05 -16.65 31.06
N ALA A 723 0.76 -15.43 30.54
CA ALA A 723 1.49 -14.89 29.40
C ALA A 723 2.97 -14.74 29.75
N LYS A 724 3.85 -15.08 28.82
CA LYS A 724 5.29 -14.92 28.97
C LYS A 724 5.97 -14.46 27.70
N PRO A 725 7.13 -13.80 27.83
CA PRO A 725 7.93 -13.41 26.68
C PRO A 725 8.35 -14.61 25.85
N TYR A 726 8.37 -14.41 24.55
CA TYR A 726 8.94 -15.39 23.64
C TYR A 726 10.47 -15.32 23.67
N THR A 727 11.12 -16.46 23.74
CA THR A 727 12.57 -16.58 23.71
C THR A 727 13.00 -17.52 22.59
N GLU A 728 13.89 -17.05 21.74
CA GLU A 728 14.47 -17.84 20.65
C GLU A 728 16.01 -17.76 20.72
N VAL A 729 16.67 -18.83 20.28
CA VAL A 729 18.12 -18.83 20.09
C VAL A 729 18.42 -18.18 18.75
N LEU A 730 18.98 -16.98 18.78
CA LEU A 730 19.39 -16.24 17.59
C LEU A 730 20.64 -16.86 16.96
N THR A 731 20.71 -16.83 15.63
CA THR A 731 21.88 -17.30 14.88
C THR A 731 22.97 -16.24 14.82
N ALA A 732 24.21 -16.65 14.55
CA ALA A 732 25.29 -15.68 14.29
C ALA A 732 24.98 -14.84 13.05
N PRO A 733 25.39 -13.55 13.02
CA PRO A 733 25.22 -12.70 11.83
C PRO A 733 25.95 -13.29 10.61
N VAL A 734 25.30 -13.24 9.46
CA VAL A 734 25.85 -13.69 8.17
C VAL A 734 25.49 -12.62 7.13
N ASN A 735 26.45 -12.19 6.33
CA ASN A 735 26.19 -11.32 5.18
C ASN A 735 25.68 -12.17 4.02
N GLU A 736 24.47 -11.90 3.52
CA GLU A 736 23.84 -12.77 2.53
C GLU A 736 23.36 -11.97 1.32
N ALA A 737 23.40 -12.59 0.14
CA ALA A 737 22.73 -12.07 -1.04
C ALA A 737 21.81 -13.13 -1.65
N PHE A 738 20.64 -12.69 -2.08
CA PHE A 738 19.63 -13.49 -2.74
C PHE A 738 19.46 -13.03 -4.18
N ILE A 739 19.71 -13.94 -5.12
CA ILE A 739 19.52 -13.68 -6.54
C ILE A 739 18.03 -13.83 -6.85
N ILE A 740 17.42 -12.78 -7.40
CA ILE A 740 16.02 -12.72 -7.84
C ILE A 740 15.94 -12.35 -9.32
N ASP A 741 14.85 -12.74 -9.97
CA ASP A 741 14.53 -12.32 -11.35
C ASP A 741 14.05 -10.86 -11.35
N GLY A 742 14.98 -9.90 -11.40
CA GLY A 742 14.66 -8.47 -11.45
C GLY A 742 15.85 -7.65 -11.96
N GLY A 743 15.58 -6.54 -12.63
CA GLY A 743 16.60 -5.61 -13.12
C GLY A 743 17.09 -4.58 -12.09
N VAL A 744 16.76 -4.75 -10.81
CA VAL A 744 17.05 -3.80 -9.71
C VAL A 744 17.52 -4.55 -8.47
N ASN A 745 18.17 -3.81 -7.57
CA ASN A 745 18.66 -4.35 -6.30
C ASN A 745 17.96 -3.69 -5.11
N TYR A 746 18.05 -4.37 -3.97
CA TYR A 746 17.56 -3.95 -2.66
C TYR A 746 18.67 -4.21 -1.65
N ASP A 747 19.37 -3.16 -1.24
CA ASP A 747 20.56 -3.25 -0.40
C ASP A 747 20.24 -2.82 1.02
N ILE A 748 20.54 -3.67 1.98
CA ILE A 748 20.22 -3.45 3.38
C ILE A 748 21.49 -3.62 4.24
N LEU A 749 21.65 -2.71 5.18
CA LEU A 749 22.64 -2.78 6.24
C LEU A 749 21.96 -2.49 7.56
N THR A 750 21.92 -3.44 8.52
CA THR A 750 21.27 -3.26 9.82
C THR A 750 22.18 -3.60 10.99
N TRP A 751 21.88 -2.99 12.14
CA TRP A 751 22.56 -3.24 13.42
C TRP A 751 21.58 -3.12 14.60
N PRO A 752 21.88 -3.81 15.73
CA PRO A 752 21.06 -3.67 16.93
C PRO A 752 21.21 -2.28 17.56
N MET A 753 20.09 -1.74 18.02
CA MET A 753 20.06 -0.44 18.67
C MET A 753 18.98 -0.37 19.73
N GLU A 754 19.35 0.13 20.92
CA GLU A 754 18.36 0.57 21.89
C GLU A 754 17.64 1.80 21.31
N ARG A 755 16.29 1.78 21.30
CA ARG A 755 15.51 2.88 20.74
C ARG A 755 15.70 4.17 21.53
N GLN A 756 16.31 5.15 20.89
CA GLN A 756 16.43 6.52 21.35
C GLN A 756 15.64 7.42 20.41
N ALA A 757 14.72 8.21 20.95
CA ALA A 757 13.80 8.99 20.13
C ALA A 757 14.52 10.10 19.33
N ASP A 758 15.57 10.69 19.88
CA ASP A 758 16.39 11.72 19.24
C ASP A 758 17.13 11.20 17.99
N ARG A 759 17.37 9.89 17.88
CA ARG A 759 17.97 9.28 16.69
C ARG A 759 17.03 9.30 15.47
N ARG A 760 15.73 9.51 15.66
CA ARG A 760 14.84 9.79 14.55
C ARG A 760 15.19 11.07 13.80
N VAL A 761 15.73 12.06 14.51
CA VAL A 761 16.21 13.30 13.88
C VAL A 761 17.47 13.00 13.06
N LEU A 762 18.41 12.19 13.60
CA LEU A 762 19.57 11.73 12.82
C LEU A 762 19.14 10.93 11.58
N ALA A 763 18.17 10.03 11.73
CA ALA A 763 17.68 9.21 10.62
C ALA A 763 17.10 10.08 9.48
N ARG A 764 16.37 11.14 9.80
CA ARG A 764 15.88 12.09 8.79
C ARG A 764 17.02 12.86 8.12
N ILE A 765 17.99 13.32 8.91
CA ILE A 765 19.18 13.98 8.37
C ILE A 765 19.91 13.03 7.41
N MET A 766 20.17 11.79 7.84
CA MET A 766 20.81 10.76 7.04
C MET A 766 20.06 10.53 5.73
N SER A 767 18.76 10.28 5.83
CA SER A 767 17.93 9.97 4.69
C SER A 767 17.91 11.10 3.66
N TYR A 768 17.63 12.33 4.09
CA TYR A 768 17.35 13.45 3.17
C TYR A 768 18.55 14.33 2.83
N GLU A 769 19.61 14.35 3.66
CA GLU A 769 20.79 15.19 3.42
C GLU A 769 21.95 14.42 2.81
N TYR A 770 21.95 13.09 2.92
CA TYR A 770 23.04 12.27 2.45
C TYR A 770 22.61 11.16 1.48
N LEU A 771 21.76 10.23 1.95
CA LEU A 771 21.41 9.05 1.15
C LEU A 771 20.58 9.46 -0.07
N TRP A 772 19.59 10.32 0.10
CA TRP A 772 18.75 10.74 -1.02
C TRP A 772 19.57 11.35 -2.15
N HIS A 773 20.48 12.26 -1.82
CA HIS A 773 21.33 12.87 -2.83
C HIS A 773 22.22 11.86 -3.53
N ASN A 774 22.96 11.03 -2.78
CA ASN A 774 23.99 10.17 -3.36
C ASN A 774 23.42 8.91 -4.02
N ILE A 775 22.35 8.34 -3.48
CA ILE A 775 21.80 7.06 -3.94
C ILE A 775 20.62 7.26 -4.90
N ARG A 776 19.73 8.24 -4.64
CA ARG A 776 18.60 8.50 -5.53
C ARG A 776 18.94 9.50 -6.63
N GLU A 777 19.38 10.72 -6.29
CA GLU A 777 19.60 11.78 -7.28
C GLU A 777 20.82 11.52 -8.17
N VAL A 778 21.89 11.01 -7.62
CA VAL A 778 23.13 10.68 -8.34
C VAL A 778 23.13 9.21 -8.79
N GLY A 779 22.76 8.29 -7.90
CA GLY A 779 22.81 6.85 -8.18
C GLY A 779 21.57 6.30 -8.90
N GLY A 780 20.46 7.06 -9.01
CA GLY A 780 19.27 6.65 -9.78
C GLY A 780 18.36 5.63 -9.09
N ALA A 781 18.57 5.32 -7.82
CA ALA A 781 17.65 4.48 -7.06
C ALA A 781 16.28 5.15 -6.89
N TYR A 782 15.20 4.37 -6.88
CA TYR A 782 13.87 4.93 -6.63
C TYR A 782 13.67 5.43 -5.20
N GLY A 783 14.28 4.76 -4.21
CA GLY A 783 14.18 5.16 -2.82
C GLY A 783 15.38 4.72 -1.98
N THR A 784 15.62 5.44 -0.91
CA THR A 784 16.66 5.14 0.07
C THR A 784 16.36 5.83 1.39
N GLY A 785 16.94 5.37 2.48
CA GLY A 785 16.79 6.02 3.77
C GLY A 785 17.44 5.26 4.92
N MET A 786 17.29 5.84 6.11
CA MET A 786 17.66 5.21 7.37
C MET A 786 16.40 4.79 8.12
N LEU A 787 16.26 3.52 8.41
CA LEU A 787 15.19 2.96 9.23
C LEU A 787 15.57 3.01 10.72
N THR A 788 14.59 3.30 11.57
CA THR A 788 14.67 3.22 13.02
C THR A 788 13.42 2.53 13.56
N ARG A 789 13.51 1.28 13.95
CA ARG A 789 12.37 0.50 14.46
C ARG A 789 12.77 -0.25 15.72
N ALA A 790 11.89 -0.32 16.70
CA ALA A 790 12.08 -1.05 17.95
C ALA A 790 13.54 -1.12 18.45
N GLN A 791 14.24 -2.21 18.21
CA GLN A 791 15.63 -2.46 18.59
C GLN A 791 16.56 -2.52 17.38
N THR A 792 16.16 -1.95 16.24
CA THR A 792 16.88 -2.04 14.96
C THR A 792 17.04 -0.67 14.34
N GLU A 793 18.25 -0.40 13.88
CA GLU A 793 18.56 0.67 12.94
C GLU A 793 19.20 0.09 11.68
N GLY A 794 19.08 0.80 10.57
CA GLY A 794 19.72 0.37 9.34
C GLY A 794 19.58 1.36 8.19
N LEU A 795 20.34 1.11 7.14
CA LEU A 795 20.28 1.85 5.87
C LEU A 795 19.72 0.91 4.81
N TYR A 796 18.96 1.47 3.88
CA TYR A 796 18.35 0.69 2.81
C TYR A 796 18.34 1.44 1.48
N THR A 797 18.29 0.64 0.38
CA THR A 797 17.89 1.10 -0.95
C THR A 797 16.61 0.39 -1.39
N TYR A 798 15.93 0.98 -2.36
CA TYR A 798 14.72 0.45 -2.97
C TYR A 798 14.76 0.67 -4.48
N ARG A 799 14.70 -0.42 -5.26
CA ARG A 799 14.86 -0.42 -6.72
C ARG A 799 16.10 0.35 -7.14
N ASP A 800 17.26 -0.16 -6.73
CA ASP A 800 18.56 0.45 -6.93
C ASP A 800 19.28 -0.22 -8.12
N PRO A 801 19.76 0.54 -9.11
CA PRO A 801 20.59 -0.03 -10.17
C PRO A 801 21.98 -0.46 -9.69
N HIS A 802 22.49 0.08 -8.55
CA HIS A 802 23.84 -0.06 -8.07
C HIS A 802 23.93 -0.75 -6.70
N LEU A 803 24.46 -1.98 -6.65
CA LEU A 803 24.62 -2.73 -5.40
C LEU A 803 25.90 -2.32 -4.65
N THR A 804 27.06 -2.39 -5.29
CA THR A 804 28.37 -2.20 -4.62
C THR A 804 28.57 -0.75 -4.20
N GLU A 805 28.25 0.19 -5.06
CA GLU A 805 28.41 1.63 -4.88
C GLU A 805 27.49 2.15 -3.75
N SER A 806 26.32 1.55 -3.59
CA SER A 806 25.40 1.88 -2.52
C SER A 806 25.94 1.45 -1.14
N TYR A 807 26.54 0.26 -1.03
CA TYR A 807 27.25 -0.12 0.20
C TYR A 807 28.48 0.75 0.48
N GLU A 808 29.22 1.20 -0.55
CA GLU A 808 30.32 2.16 -0.38
C GLU A 808 29.81 3.52 0.10
N THR A 809 28.65 3.96 -0.39
CA THR A 809 27.99 5.18 0.04
C THR A 809 27.53 5.05 1.49
N PHE A 810 26.93 3.93 1.89
CA PHE A 810 26.62 3.67 3.29
C PHE A 810 27.84 3.80 4.20
N ALA A 811 28.96 3.21 3.82
CA ALA A 811 30.17 3.22 4.62
C ALA A 811 30.73 4.63 4.88
N LYS A 812 30.51 5.59 3.98
CA LYS A 812 31.00 6.97 4.12
C LYS A 812 30.07 7.86 4.95
N ALA A 813 28.84 7.43 5.19
CA ALA A 813 27.81 8.23 5.84
C ALA A 813 28.20 8.82 7.21
N PRO A 814 28.80 8.05 8.17
CA PRO A 814 29.18 8.58 9.48
C PRO A 814 30.17 9.74 9.38
N GLU A 815 31.18 9.65 8.51
CA GLU A 815 32.21 10.68 8.33
C GLU A 815 31.59 11.98 7.79
N VAL A 816 30.73 11.87 6.79
CA VAL A 816 30.06 13.02 6.18
C VAL A 816 29.16 13.74 7.20
N LEU A 817 28.37 12.98 7.98
CA LEU A 817 27.50 13.57 9.01
C LEU A 817 28.29 14.23 10.15
N ALA A 818 29.39 13.61 10.59
CA ALA A 818 30.24 14.16 11.64
C ALA A 818 30.94 15.45 11.22
N GLY A 819 31.33 15.56 9.95
CA GLY A 819 32.01 16.73 9.38
C GLY A 819 31.09 17.90 9.02
N ARG A 820 29.77 17.71 9.02
CA ARG A 820 28.82 18.74 8.60
C ARG A 820 28.51 19.77 9.67
N GLU A 821 28.35 21.02 9.27
CA GLU A 821 27.83 22.08 10.15
C GLU A 821 26.29 22.12 10.07
N TYR A 822 25.66 22.20 11.23
CA TYR A 822 24.21 22.29 11.38
C TYR A 822 23.85 23.63 12.02
N THR A 823 23.03 24.43 11.35
CA THR A 823 22.44 25.64 11.97
C THR A 823 21.24 25.26 12.84
N GLU A 824 20.86 26.12 13.78
CA GLU A 824 19.66 25.91 14.60
C GLU A 824 18.40 25.78 13.72
N LYS A 825 18.34 26.51 12.63
CA LYS A 825 17.24 26.43 11.65
C LYS A 825 17.19 25.06 10.98
N ASP A 826 18.34 24.53 10.51
CA ASP A 826 18.39 23.21 9.87
C ASP A 826 17.88 22.12 10.81
N LEU A 827 18.33 22.15 12.08
CA LEU A 827 17.89 21.18 13.08
C LEU A 827 16.40 21.32 13.41
N THR A 828 15.87 22.54 13.46
CA THR A 828 14.44 22.77 13.70
C THR A 828 13.58 22.08 12.63
N GLU A 829 13.97 22.19 11.36
CA GLU A 829 13.28 21.55 10.24
C GLU A 829 13.21 20.02 10.43
N PHE A 830 14.32 19.36 10.74
CA PHE A 830 14.36 17.91 10.99
C PHE A 830 13.64 17.47 12.27
N ILE A 831 13.69 18.30 13.33
CA ILE A 831 12.94 18.05 14.57
C ILE A 831 11.43 18.09 14.28
N VAL A 832 10.95 19.12 13.57
CA VAL A 832 9.55 19.25 13.19
C VAL A 832 9.11 18.01 12.42
N GLY A 833 9.84 17.61 11.40
CA GLY A 833 9.50 16.42 10.63
C GLY A 833 9.54 15.10 11.44
N ALA A 834 10.50 14.92 12.35
CA ALA A 834 10.60 13.71 13.17
C ALA A 834 9.45 13.59 14.19
N VAL A 835 9.04 14.70 14.79
CA VAL A 835 7.91 14.73 15.74
C VAL A 835 6.59 14.56 14.99
N SER A 836 6.45 15.19 13.83
CA SER A 836 5.26 15.08 12.99
C SER A 836 4.98 13.64 12.54
N GLU A 837 6.01 12.89 12.19
CA GLU A 837 5.90 11.46 11.88
C GLU A 837 5.39 10.64 13.08
N MET A 838 5.84 10.97 14.30
CA MET A 838 5.35 10.32 15.51
C MET A 838 3.88 10.64 15.79
N ASP A 839 3.43 11.85 15.45
CA ASP A 839 2.10 12.39 15.73
C ASP A 839 1.14 12.27 14.53
N SER A 840 1.54 11.59 13.49
CA SER A 840 0.71 11.42 12.29
C SER A 840 -0.67 10.84 12.67
N PRO A 841 -1.76 11.48 12.23
CA PRO A 841 -3.12 10.98 12.48
C PRO A 841 -3.30 9.55 12.02
N LYS A 842 -4.00 8.74 12.82
CA LYS A 842 -4.27 7.33 12.51
C LYS A 842 -5.76 7.12 12.29
N LYS A 843 -6.11 6.25 11.36
CA LYS A 843 -7.48 5.75 11.21
C LYS A 843 -7.88 4.92 12.42
N PRO A 844 -9.16 4.83 12.80
CA PRO A 844 -9.61 4.17 14.03
C PRO A 844 -9.11 2.73 14.20
N ASN A 845 -9.08 1.93 13.13
CA ASN A 845 -8.54 0.57 13.16
C ASN A 845 -7.03 0.54 13.48
N ALA A 846 -6.25 1.43 12.86
CA ALA A 846 -4.80 1.54 13.10
C ALA A 846 -4.52 2.06 14.52
N GLU A 847 -5.33 2.98 15.02
CA GLU A 847 -5.26 3.46 16.41
C GLU A 847 -5.55 2.33 17.41
N ALA A 848 -6.60 1.53 17.17
CA ALA A 848 -6.94 0.39 18.02
C ALA A 848 -5.74 -0.60 18.12
N LYS A 849 -5.16 -0.98 16.99
CA LYS A 849 -3.99 -1.87 16.96
C LYS A 849 -2.76 -1.26 17.68
N GLU A 850 -2.54 0.05 17.52
CA GLU A 850 -1.43 0.73 18.21
C GLU A 850 -1.64 0.79 19.72
N LEU A 851 -2.86 1.01 20.20
CA LEU A 851 -3.17 0.99 21.63
C LEU A 851 -2.94 -0.41 22.23
N ASP A 852 -3.35 -1.46 21.55
CA ASP A 852 -3.10 -2.85 21.95
C ASP A 852 -1.60 -3.17 21.98
N ARG A 853 -0.85 -2.76 20.95
CA ARG A 853 0.60 -2.90 20.92
C ARG A 853 1.26 -2.15 22.08
N ARG A 854 0.82 -0.92 22.35
CA ARG A 854 1.33 -0.13 23.49
C ARG A 854 1.09 -0.82 24.81
N TYR A 855 -0.07 -1.44 24.98
CA TYR A 855 -0.39 -2.23 26.18
C TYR A 855 0.62 -3.39 26.35
N PHE A 856 0.80 -4.24 25.34
CA PHE A 856 1.72 -5.38 25.42
C PHE A 856 3.17 -4.95 25.61
N CYS A 857 3.62 -3.91 24.95
CA CYS A 857 4.99 -3.40 25.02
C CYS A 857 5.25 -2.47 26.23
N GLY A 858 4.25 -2.21 27.07
CA GLY A 858 4.38 -1.31 28.23
C GLY A 858 4.69 0.14 27.86
N ILE A 859 4.22 0.62 26.69
CA ILE A 859 4.48 1.97 26.19
C ILE A 859 3.44 2.92 26.78
N THR A 860 3.88 3.84 27.63
CA THR A 860 3.01 4.82 28.32
C THR A 860 3.04 6.19 27.64
N ASP A 861 2.01 7.02 27.90
CA ASP A 861 2.00 8.42 27.45
C ASP A 861 3.18 9.23 28.00
N ALA A 862 3.63 8.91 29.22
CA ALA A 862 4.82 9.54 29.80
C ALA A 862 6.09 9.22 28.99
N MET A 863 6.22 8.00 28.44
CA MET A 863 7.33 7.62 27.56
C MET A 863 7.25 8.36 26.23
N LEU A 864 6.05 8.51 25.66
CA LEU A 864 5.87 9.27 24.41
C LEU A 864 6.18 10.76 24.60
N ALA A 865 5.77 11.34 25.73
CA ALA A 865 6.13 12.72 26.06
C ALA A 865 7.64 12.89 26.29
N ALA A 866 8.32 11.90 26.89
CA ALA A 866 9.77 11.90 27.05
C ALA A 866 10.49 11.79 25.68
N ASP A 867 10.00 10.94 24.75
CA ASP A 867 10.50 10.83 23.39
C ASP A 867 10.44 12.18 22.66
N ARG A 868 9.29 12.85 22.74
CA ARG A 868 9.08 14.17 22.14
C ARG A 868 10.08 15.18 22.71
N LYS A 869 10.25 15.22 24.03
CA LYS A 869 11.20 16.10 24.68
C LYS A 869 12.66 15.82 24.27
N ALA A 870 13.01 14.54 24.09
CA ALA A 870 14.33 14.15 23.61
C ALA A 870 14.60 14.68 22.20
N MET A 871 13.63 14.54 21.28
CA MET A 871 13.72 15.10 19.92
C MET A 871 13.86 16.63 19.91
N TYR A 872 13.12 17.35 20.77
CA TYR A 872 13.23 18.81 20.89
C TYR A 872 14.59 19.28 21.40
N SER A 873 15.30 18.44 22.16
CA SER A 873 16.60 18.78 22.73
C SER A 873 17.81 18.48 21.84
N VAL A 874 17.57 18.00 20.61
CA VAL A 874 18.65 17.67 19.67
C VAL A 874 19.41 18.93 19.28
N THR A 875 20.75 18.85 19.34
CA THR A 875 21.70 19.90 18.97
C THR A 875 22.70 19.39 17.94
N ALA A 876 23.44 20.29 17.32
CA ALA A 876 24.53 19.91 16.41
C ALA A 876 25.57 19.00 17.08
N GLU A 877 25.85 19.20 18.38
CA GLU A 877 26.75 18.35 19.15
C GLU A 877 26.17 16.95 19.35
N THR A 878 24.85 16.83 19.64
CA THR A 878 24.14 15.55 19.71
C THR A 878 24.28 14.78 18.41
N ILE A 879 24.03 15.42 17.25
CA ILE A 879 24.12 14.76 15.94
C ILE A 879 25.55 14.29 15.65
N ARG A 880 26.57 15.10 15.96
CA ARG A 880 27.98 14.69 15.76
C ARG A 880 28.35 13.50 16.63
N ALA A 881 27.89 13.48 17.90
CA ALA A 881 28.13 12.36 18.80
C ALA A 881 27.46 11.08 18.30
N GLN A 882 26.21 11.18 17.82
CA GLN A 882 25.47 10.07 17.21
C GLN A 882 26.10 9.58 15.91
N ALA A 883 26.65 10.47 15.07
CA ALA A 883 27.37 10.10 13.86
C ALA A 883 28.67 9.33 14.16
N ALA A 884 29.39 9.69 15.23
CA ALA A 884 30.57 8.96 15.67
C ALA A 884 30.22 7.54 16.19
N ASP A 885 29.16 7.42 17.02
CA ASP A 885 28.62 6.13 17.48
C ASP A 885 28.15 5.24 16.31
N LEU A 886 27.60 5.85 15.28
CA LEU A 886 27.13 5.14 14.08
C LEU A 886 28.26 4.40 13.36
N ALA A 887 29.47 4.98 13.26
CA ALA A 887 30.62 4.33 12.63
C ALA A 887 31.01 3.01 13.33
N ASP A 888 31.01 3.01 14.66
CA ASP A 888 31.33 1.81 15.46
C ASP A 888 30.25 0.73 15.31
N ARG A 889 28.98 1.10 15.21
CA ARG A 889 27.86 0.17 15.02
C ARG A 889 27.84 -0.43 13.63
N MET A 890 28.03 0.38 12.60
CA MET A 890 28.07 -0.06 11.21
C MET A 890 29.25 -1.02 10.92
N ALA A 891 30.34 -0.95 11.68
CA ALA A 891 31.46 -1.89 11.57
C ALA A 891 31.05 -3.35 11.85
N ASN A 892 29.99 -3.55 12.66
CA ASN A 892 29.46 -4.86 13.04
C ASN A 892 28.05 -5.12 12.45
N ALA A 893 27.64 -4.35 11.46
CA ALA A 893 26.34 -4.45 10.85
C ALA A 893 26.22 -5.69 9.93
N THR A 894 25.02 -6.21 9.81
CA THR A 894 24.69 -7.31 8.89
C THR A 894 24.23 -6.75 7.55
N ARG A 895 24.80 -7.29 6.46
CA ARG A 895 24.42 -6.97 5.09
C ARG A 895 23.51 -8.04 4.52
N VAL A 896 22.40 -7.61 3.92
CA VAL A 896 21.55 -8.50 3.12
C VAL A 896 21.15 -7.77 1.86
N ALA A 897 21.26 -8.42 0.71
CA ALA A 897 20.81 -7.89 -0.57
C ALA A 897 19.87 -8.87 -1.27
N PHE A 898 18.88 -8.33 -1.98
CA PHE A 898 18.12 -9.01 -3.01
C PHE A 898 18.44 -8.32 -4.33
N GLY A 899 18.91 -9.03 -5.33
CA GLY A 899 19.37 -8.36 -6.55
C GLY A 899 19.50 -9.26 -7.76
N SER A 900 19.79 -8.61 -8.89
CA SER A 900 20.07 -9.32 -10.14
C SER A 900 21.33 -10.18 -10.01
N LYS A 901 21.38 -11.25 -10.78
CA LYS A 901 22.53 -12.15 -10.80
C LYS A 901 23.84 -11.42 -11.07
N ASP A 902 23.86 -10.54 -12.08
CA ASP A 902 25.08 -9.81 -12.47
C ASP A 902 25.56 -8.88 -11.35
N ALA A 903 24.67 -8.14 -10.69
CA ALA A 903 25.02 -7.24 -9.59
C ALA A 903 25.53 -8.00 -8.36
N VAL A 904 24.85 -9.09 -7.97
CA VAL A 904 25.27 -9.95 -6.85
C VAL A 904 26.62 -10.62 -7.14
N GLU A 905 26.84 -11.11 -8.35
CA GLU A 905 28.11 -11.71 -8.76
C GLU A 905 29.28 -10.69 -8.76
N ALA A 906 29.00 -9.46 -9.23
CA ALA A 906 29.98 -8.36 -9.19
C ALA A 906 30.32 -7.96 -7.74
N GLY A 907 29.33 -7.93 -6.84
CA GLY A 907 29.46 -7.58 -5.42
C GLY A 907 29.76 -8.76 -4.47
N LYS A 908 30.04 -9.97 -4.98
CA LYS A 908 30.13 -11.21 -4.18
C LYS A 908 31.08 -11.16 -2.98
N GLN A 909 32.12 -10.34 -3.03
CA GLN A 909 33.05 -10.16 -1.92
C GLN A 909 32.45 -9.50 -0.68
N LEU A 910 31.23 -8.94 -0.80
CA LEU A 910 30.49 -8.30 0.29
C LEU A 910 29.71 -9.32 1.13
N PHE A 911 29.54 -10.54 0.64
CA PHE A 911 28.64 -11.55 1.18
C PHE A 911 29.37 -12.85 1.53
N ASP A 912 28.97 -13.45 2.65
CA ASP A 912 29.46 -14.76 3.11
C ASP A 912 28.68 -15.91 2.44
N ARG A 913 27.46 -15.64 2.02
CA ARG A 913 26.54 -16.61 1.37
C ARG A 913 25.77 -15.94 0.23
N ILE A 914 25.64 -16.66 -0.88
CA ILE A 914 24.80 -16.28 -2.02
C ILE A 914 23.87 -17.44 -2.33
N GLU A 915 22.61 -17.14 -2.58
CA GLU A 915 21.55 -18.11 -2.89
C GLU A 915 20.66 -17.57 -4.01
N THR A 916 20.09 -18.44 -4.84
CA THR A 916 19.08 -18.09 -5.84
C THR A 916 17.71 -18.52 -5.32
N LEU A 917 16.76 -17.61 -5.31
CA LEU A 917 15.38 -17.83 -4.88
C LEU A 917 14.46 -18.10 -6.07
#